data_e9dab7fd57f89972266de5cb9c9eed06
#
_entry.id   e9dab7fd57f89972266de5cb9c9eed06
#
_cell.length_a   1.000
_cell.length_b   1.000
_cell.length_c   1.000
_cell.angle_alpha   90.00
_cell.angle_beta   90.00
_cell.angle_gamma   90.00
#
_symmetry.space_group_name_H-M   'P 1'
#
loop_
_entity.id
_entity.type
_entity.pdbx_description
1 polymer ?
#
loop_
_entity_poly.entity_id
_entity_poly.type
_entity_poly.pdbx_seq_one_letter_code
_entity_poly.pdbx_strand_id
1 'polypeptide(L)'
;MTSVKWFKQTLYILMLIPLALSAGTTGKITGKVVDATTAEPLIGVNIIVEGTRMGAATDIEGYYAIIGVTPGTYTIKAGYISYSTTRITDVKVMVDLTTEVIIQLQEQVLEGDVVTVVAKAPTVRKDVTSTSYRVGAEEIEALQVESLGDLINLQAGVVEGHFRGGRSGEVMYIVDGIPINDGYSGDVPLDIENDMIQAMEVISGTFNAEYGQAMSGIVNIVTKEGQDYFAGKLSTYFGDYISGHDDVFTHIDDVNPLAVNNVQLSLSGPLPSIMGKKMNYSILVRKSSSDGYLFGEQRFVPSDSSNFYNPDNPYIEATGSGDVVPLTPNKRETVQGKITIKPYSKGKLNISGFYQSEEYRDYDRTFKYNPEGNYQRVSSDYRGSIQFSHLFDSETFINLNVSQGFTDYGQYVYDDWQDPRYAPIWLSSGTGSNGYSTGGMRMWQHRRSNTDNIAKMDFTSQFTKNQKIGIGASIKQSNVWLHEYWLFFDENHQINLPPDSSAYNNTYRHKPVEITSYFQDKLELGEIIVNAGLRFDYFDPDGEVPIDFKDTRHSELRKAKTSSQLSPRLGIAYPITDMGVIHFSYGHFFQIPPYEHLFINPDFEVSLIQVEGDQPPRGRFNSMGNAELQPMKTVSYEIGLKQGLTEDLTIDITGFNKDIRDLIGMEVKDDIFGGRFFRFINKDHANVKGITLAIDQRQVPGGFGFGVSYTYQLATGNSSNETEEWVRQQADPPIESEKRRVILDWDQKHSLNLSATTSQRGFHISLIGKMGSGLPYTRSSARYSNRIYNGERKPMTLVMDLNVAKDLYVFGVNLSPYLKITNLLDRKNTRDVYTSSGSADFDYDMNFQTYRGIQTQEEFYTRPDYYYEPRKILMGLSFKFGGPS
;
A
#
# COMPACT_ATOMS: atom_id res chain seq x y z
N MET A 1 -6.62 35.68 -4.95
CA MET A 1 -5.55 36.39 -5.72
C MET A 1 -4.12 36.04 -5.26
N THR A 2 -3.94 35.11 -4.35
CA THR A 2 -2.61 34.66 -3.84
C THR A 2 -1.99 33.50 -4.62
N SER A 3 -2.77 32.73 -5.37
CA SER A 3 -2.30 31.53 -6.11
C SER A 3 -1.44 31.83 -7.36
N VAL A 4 -1.59 32.99 -7.99
CA VAL A 4 -0.88 33.33 -9.23
C VAL A 4 0.57 33.81 -8.98
N LYS A 5 0.86 34.33 -7.79
CA LYS A 5 2.23 34.74 -7.42
C LYS A 5 3.16 33.54 -7.16
N TRP A 6 2.63 32.47 -6.66
CA TRP A 6 3.37 31.23 -6.37
C TRP A 6 3.83 30.51 -7.65
N PHE A 7 2.98 30.48 -8.65
CA PHE A 7 3.32 29.83 -9.93
C PHE A 7 4.53 30.49 -10.63
N LYS A 8 4.71 31.80 -10.49
CA LYS A 8 5.87 32.51 -11.03
C LYS A 8 7.18 32.26 -10.26
N GLN A 9 7.15 32.08 -8.96
CA GLN A 9 8.36 31.77 -8.18
C GLN A 9 8.84 30.34 -8.39
N THR A 10 7.93 29.39 -8.55
CA THR A 10 8.27 27.98 -8.86
C THR A 10 8.90 27.85 -10.26
N LEU A 11 8.49 28.68 -11.20
CA LEU A 11 9.04 28.68 -12.56
C LEU A 11 10.49 29.20 -12.63
N TYR A 12 10.90 30.11 -11.73
CA TYR A 12 12.28 30.61 -11.68
C TYR A 12 13.27 29.64 -11.02
N ILE A 13 12.81 28.77 -10.12
CA ILE A 13 13.63 27.70 -9.50
C ILE A 13 13.92 26.60 -10.54
N LEU A 14 13.01 26.37 -11.49
CA LEU A 14 13.16 25.37 -12.57
C LEU A 14 14.25 25.73 -13.61
N MET A 15 14.72 26.96 -13.66
CA MET A 15 15.71 27.40 -14.67
C MET A 15 17.17 27.27 -14.22
N LEU A 16 17.47 26.84 -12.99
CA LEU A 16 18.83 26.89 -12.41
C LEU A 16 19.42 25.53 -12.05
N ILE A 17 18.86 24.40 -12.49
CA ILE A 17 19.41 23.07 -12.17
C ILE A 17 20.20 22.53 -13.36
N PRO A 18 21.51 22.35 -13.24
CA PRO A 18 22.29 21.62 -14.22
C PRO A 18 22.09 20.10 -14.08
N LEU A 19 21.92 19.47 -15.24
CA LEU A 19 22.04 18.08 -15.66
C LEU A 19 22.49 17.04 -14.62
N ALA A 20 21.67 16.05 -14.40
CA ALA A 20 21.88 14.59 -14.16
C ALA A 20 20.63 13.93 -13.54
N LEU A 21 20.12 12.91 -13.95
CA LEU A 21 20.27 11.44 -14.09
C LEU A 21 19.19 10.54 -13.41
N SER A 22 18.77 9.40 -14.00
CA SER A 22 17.54 8.73 -13.79
C SER A 22 17.39 7.21 -13.57
N ALA A 23 16.29 6.64 -13.05
CA ALA A 23 15.95 5.20 -13.05
C ALA A 23 14.44 4.84 -13.02
N GLY A 24 14.09 3.61 -13.33
CA GLY A 24 13.08 2.76 -12.70
C GLY A 24 11.64 2.68 -13.23
N THR A 25 11.32 2.96 -14.54
CA THR A 25 9.97 2.74 -15.09
C THR A 25 9.93 2.00 -16.42
N THR A 26 11.06 1.51 -16.89
CA THR A 26 11.21 0.91 -18.22
C THR A 26 11.92 -0.43 -18.14
N GLY A 27 11.77 -1.25 -19.19
CA GLY A 27 12.52 -2.49 -19.38
C GLY A 27 13.53 -2.38 -20.52
N LYS A 28 14.25 -3.48 -20.78
CA LYS A 28 15.27 -3.64 -21.82
C LYS A 28 14.93 -4.84 -22.70
N ILE A 29 15.15 -4.71 -24.01
CA ILE A 29 15.13 -5.84 -24.95
C ILE A 29 16.56 -6.04 -25.46
N THR A 30 17.06 -7.26 -25.42
CA THR A 30 18.38 -7.63 -25.95
C THR A 30 18.26 -8.93 -26.72
N GLY A 31 19.30 -9.26 -27.44
CA GLY A 31 19.42 -10.58 -28.06
C GLY A 31 20.48 -10.61 -29.11
N LYS A 32 20.51 -11.72 -29.80
CA LYS A 32 21.43 -11.99 -30.87
C LYS A 32 20.69 -12.33 -32.14
N VAL A 33 21.17 -11.85 -33.28
CA VAL A 33 20.66 -12.22 -34.58
C VAL A 33 21.68 -13.08 -35.30
N VAL A 34 21.22 -14.24 -35.74
CA VAL A 34 22.07 -15.22 -36.45
C VAL A 34 21.40 -15.68 -37.75
N ASP A 35 22.20 -16.16 -38.67
CA ASP A 35 21.71 -16.90 -39.85
C ASP A 35 21.07 -18.23 -39.41
N ALA A 36 19.85 -18.51 -39.89
CA ALA A 36 19.09 -19.70 -39.51
C ALA A 36 19.76 -21.02 -39.96
N THR A 37 20.64 -21.00 -40.97
CA THR A 37 21.28 -22.16 -41.57
C THR A 37 22.68 -22.37 -41.03
N THR A 38 23.48 -21.30 -40.96
CA THR A 38 24.91 -21.36 -40.56
C THR A 38 25.11 -21.07 -39.09
N ALA A 39 24.13 -20.51 -38.39
CA ALA A 39 24.23 -19.99 -37.04
C ALA A 39 25.29 -18.87 -36.86
N GLU A 40 25.82 -18.31 -37.94
CA GLU A 40 26.77 -17.18 -37.89
C GLU A 40 26.04 -15.88 -37.47
N PRO A 41 26.71 -15.01 -36.67
CA PRO A 41 26.14 -13.74 -36.28
C PRO A 41 25.98 -12.79 -37.45
N LEU A 42 24.83 -12.09 -37.53
CA LEU A 42 24.54 -11.12 -38.57
C LEU A 42 24.71 -9.68 -38.05
N ILE A 43 25.73 -9.00 -38.64
CA ILE A 43 26.06 -7.60 -38.32
C ILE A 43 25.15 -6.62 -39.07
N GLY A 44 24.71 -5.55 -38.42
CA GLY A 44 23.95 -4.44 -39.04
C GLY A 44 22.50 -4.77 -39.36
N VAL A 45 21.94 -5.83 -38.77
CA VAL A 45 20.51 -6.13 -38.83
C VAL A 45 19.73 -5.03 -38.13
N ASN A 46 18.74 -4.47 -38.82
CA ASN A 46 17.88 -3.43 -38.27
C ASN A 46 16.73 -4.06 -37.44
N ILE A 47 16.73 -3.81 -36.14
CA ILE A 47 15.71 -4.28 -35.20
C ILE A 47 14.81 -3.11 -34.82
N ILE A 48 13.50 -3.27 -34.97
CA ILE A 48 12.50 -2.24 -34.68
C ILE A 48 11.42 -2.81 -33.77
N VAL A 49 11.07 -2.12 -32.70
CA VAL A 49 9.89 -2.40 -31.88
C VAL A 49 8.69 -1.76 -32.56
N GLU A 50 7.82 -2.57 -33.17
CA GLU A 50 6.67 -2.10 -33.93
C GLU A 50 5.71 -1.25 -33.06
N GLY A 51 5.06 -0.26 -33.67
CA GLY A 51 4.25 0.72 -32.94
C GLY A 51 5.05 1.75 -32.16
N THR A 52 6.38 1.61 -32.13
CA THR A 52 7.29 2.57 -31.51
C THR A 52 8.29 3.10 -32.54
N ARG A 53 9.17 3.99 -32.11
CA ARG A 53 10.33 4.43 -32.91
C ARG A 53 11.65 3.91 -32.32
N MET A 54 11.55 2.94 -31.43
CA MET A 54 12.69 2.34 -30.76
C MET A 54 13.24 1.20 -31.59
N GLY A 55 14.54 1.15 -31.68
CA GLY A 55 15.25 0.11 -32.43
C GLY A 55 16.74 0.18 -32.22
N ALA A 56 17.42 -0.84 -32.69
CA ALA A 56 18.88 -0.95 -32.65
C ALA A 56 19.39 -1.70 -33.89
N ALA A 57 20.65 -1.51 -34.24
CA ALA A 57 21.33 -2.33 -35.22
C ALA A 57 22.23 -3.35 -34.49
N THR A 58 22.38 -4.55 -35.04
CA THR A 58 23.27 -5.55 -34.46
C THR A 58 24.73 -5.18 -34.68
N ASP A 59 25.56 -5.49 -33.70
CA ASP A 59 27.02 -5.32 -33.76
C ASP A 59 27.71 -6.47 -34.50
N ILE A 60 29.07 -6.50 -34.47
CA ILE A 60 29.88 -7.51 -35.18
C ILE A 60 29.68 -8.94 -34.66
N GLU A 61 29.16 -9.10 -33.45
CA GLU A 61 28.82 -10.37 -32.82
C GLU A 61 27.36 -10.73 -32.97
N GLY A 62 26.60 -9.93 -33.75
CA GLY A 62 25.17 -10.07 -33.96
C GLY A 62 24.34 -9.63 -32.77
N TYR A 63 24.91 -8.99 -31.74
CA TYR A 63 24.22 -8.58 -30.54
C TYR A 63 23.51 -7.23 -30.74
N TYR A 64 22.34 -7.08 -30.11
CA TYR A 64 21.60 -5.81 -30.04
C TYR A 64 21.02 -5.56 -28.66
N ALA A 65 20.82 -4.27 -28.30
CA ALA A 65 20.16 -3.85 -27.08
C ALA A 65 19.27 -2.64 -27.35
N ILE A 66 18.05 -2.67 -26.79
CA ILE A 66 17.08 -1.58 -26.83
C ILE A 66 16.64 -1.33 -25.38
N ILE A 67 17.06 -0.21 -24.78
CA ILE A 67 16.69 0.16 -23.41
C ILE A 67 15.59 1.23 -23.39
N GLY A 68 15.03 1.48 -22.22
CA GLY A 68 13.98 2.49 -22.05
C GLY A 68 12.62 2.10 -22.66
N VAL A 69 12.39 0.79 -22.87
CA VAL A 69 11.11 0.28 -23.40
C VAL A 69 10.09 0.27 -22.27
N THR A 70 8.95 0.94 -22.48
CA THR A 70 7.84 0.90 -21.51
C THR A 70 7.35 -0.54 -21.33
N PRO A 71 6.99 -0.97 -20.11
CA PRO A 71 6.39 -2.29 -19.92
C PRO A 71 5.17 -2.52 -20.80
N GLY A 72 5.08 -3.72 -21.38
CA GLY A 72 4.00 -4.08 -22.31
C GLY A 72 4.36 -5.24 -23.21
N THR A 73 3.44 -5.62 -24.08
CA THR A 73 3.63 -6.67 -25.09
C THR A 73 3.84 -6.03 -26.45
N TYR A 74 4.93 -6.40 -27.14
CA TYR A 74 5.38 -5.80 -28.38
C TYR A 74 5.59 -6.83 -29.48
N THR A 75 5.59 -6.35 -30.72
CA THR A 75 6.10 -7.07 -31.88
C THR A 75 7.46 -6.48 -32.28
N ILE A 76 8.47 -7.32 -32.38
CA ILE A 76 9.80 -6.93 -32.88
C ILE A 76 9.89 -7.32 -34.35
N LYS A 77 10.37 -6.40 -35.19
CA LYS A 77 10.64 -6.62 -36.58
C LYS A 77 12.14 -6.56 -36.83
N ALA A 78 12.68 -7.63 -37.39
CA ALA A 78 14.09 -7.72 -37.82
C ALA A 78 14.16 -7.73 -39.34
N GLY A 79 14.94 -6.81 -39.89
CA GLY A 79 15.15 -6.71 -41.35
C GLY A 79 16.63 -6.61 -41.71
N TYR A 80 17.03 -7.39 -42.70
CA TYR A 80 18.38 -7.38 -43.22
C TYR A 80 18.39 -7.59 -44.73
N ILE A 81 19.37 -7.03 -45.44
CA ILE A 81 19.49 -7.15 -46.90
C ILE A 81 19.74 -8.63 -47.24
N SER A 82 18.99 -9.15 -48.20
CA SER A 82 19.02 -10.54 -48.67
C SER A 82 18.47 -11.58 -47.66
N TYR A 83 17.76 -11.13 -46.60
CA TYR A 83 17.11 -12.00 -45.66
C TYR A 83 15.60 -11.69 -45.59
N SER A 84 14.82 -12.71 -45.30
CA SER A 84 13.40 -12.57 -45.04
C SER A 84 13.17 -11.71 -43.80
N THR A 85 12.26 -10.72 -43.89
CA THR A 85 11.84 -9.95 -42.72
C THR A 85 11.16 -10.88 -41.72
N THR A 86 11.68 -10.93 -40.49
CA THR A 86 11.11 -11.72 -39.40
C THR A 86 10.40 -10.82 -38.41
N ARG A 87 9.16 -11.18 -38.03
CA ARG A 87 8.39 -10.54 -36.98
C ARG A 87 8.26 -11.49 -35.78
N ILE A 88 8.61 -11.04 -34.61
CA ILE A 88 8.46 -11.78 -33.36
C ILE A 88 7.36 -11.09 -32.57
N THR A 89 6.22 -11.76 -32.43
CA THR A 89 5.07 -11.27 -31.65
C THR A 89 5.16 -11.69 -30.18
N ASP A 90 4.33 -11.09 -29.33
CA ASP A 90 4.19 -11.41 -27.90
C ASP A 90 5.46 -11.23 -27.05
N VAL A 91 6.33 -10.29 -27.44
CA VAL A 91 7.52 -9.94 -26.68
C VAL A 91 7.11 -9.13 -25.44
N LYS A 92 7.07 -9.78 -24.30
CA LYS A 92 6.69 -9.14 -23.01
C LYS A 92 7.88 -8.43 -22.38
N VAL A 93 7.73 -7.11 -22.21
CA VAL A 93 8.70 -6.24 -21.52
C VAL A 93 8.15 -5.87 -20.15
N MET A 94 8.95 -6.08 -19.12
CA MET A 94 8.61 -5.78 -17.73
C MET A 94 9.56 -4.73 -17.16
N VAL A 95 9.16 -4.08 -16.07
CA VAL A 95 9.97 -3.05 -15.39
C VAL A 95 11.29 -3.63 -14.91
N ASP A 96 12.38 -2.89 -15.11
CA ASP A 96 13.74 -3.18 -14.65
C ASP A 96 14.32 -4.53 -15.10
N LEU A 97 13.69 -5.18 -16.08
CA LEU A 97 14.14 -6.46 -16.60
C LEU A 97 14.65 -6.38 -18.03
N THR A 98 15.55 -7.34 -18.33
CA THR A 98 16.01 -7.62 -19.68
C THR A 98 15.15 -8.72 -20.29
N THR A 99 14.51 -8.45 -21.42
CA THR A 99 13.84 -9.45 -22.25
C THR A 99 14.80 -9.85 -23.37
N GLU A 100 15.30 -11.07 -23.30
CA GLU A 100 16.18 -11.61 -24.33
C GLU A 100 15.37 -12.20 -25.48
N VAL A 101 15.67 -11.81 -26.73
CA VAL A 101 15.02 -12.28 -27.95
C VAL A 101 16.09 -12.65 -28.99
N ILE A 102 16.33 -13.94 -29.11
CA ILE A 102 17.24 -14.48 -30.15
C ILE A 102 16.47 -14.59 -31.45
N ILE A 103 17.02 -14.03 -32.53
CA ILE A 103 16.37 -13.95 -33.84
C ILE A 103 17.18 -14.75 -34.83
N GLN A 104 16.51 -15.66 -35.54
CA GLN A 104 17.11 -16.42 -36.66
C GLN A 104 16.51 -15.87 -37.96
N LEU A 105 17.35 -15.34 -38.84
CA LEU A 105 16.94 -14.87 -40.17
C LEU A 105 17.24 -15.92 -41.22
N GLN A 106 16.29 -16.14 -42.13
CA GLN A 106 16.48 -17.03 -43.28
C GLN A 106 16.92 -16.22 -44.50
N GLU A 107 17.94 -16.71 -45.21
CA GLU A 107 18.40 -16.12 -46.47
C GLU A 107 17.27 -16.21 -47.51
N GLN A 108 17.02 -15.11 -48.21
CA GLN A 108 15.94 -15.01 -49.16
C GLN A 108 16.45 -14.85 -50.60
N VAL A 109 16.02 -15.72 -51.48
CA VAL A 109 16.39 -15.73 -52.91
C VAL A 109 15.38 -14.94 -53.79
N LEU A 110 14.15 -14.71 -53.33
CA LEU A 110 13.09 -13.95 -54.00
C LEU A 110 12.27 -13.20 -52.96
N GLU A 111 11.63 -12.03 -53.35
CA GLU A 111 10.71 -11.31 -52.45
C GLU A 111 9.59 -12.24 -52.00
N GLY A 112 9.57 -12.57 -50.73
CA GLY A 112 8.67 -13.54 -50.08
C GLY A 112 8.01 -13.01 -48.83
N ASP A 113 7.18 -13.84 -48.24
CA ASP A 113 6.36 -13.54 -47.06
C ASP A 113 7.16 -13.20 -45.80
N VAL A 114 6.56 -12.36 -44.95
CA VAL A 114 7.09 -12.03 -43.62
C VAL A 114 6.94 -13.25 -42.71
N VAL A 115 8.03 -13.75 -42.16
CA VAL A 115 8.00 -14.84 -41.17
C VAL A 115 7.55 -14.29 -39.83
N THR A 116 6.46 -14.82 -39.29
CA THR A 116 5.98 -14.45 -37.96
C THR A 116 6.27 -15.57 -36.96
N VAL A 117 6.94 -15.23 -35.87
CA VAL A 117 7.29 -16.14 -34.77
C VAL A 117 6.71 -15.57 -33.47
N VAL A 118 6.11 -16.41 -32.64
CA VAL A 118 5.65 -16.01 -31.30
C VAL A 118 6.81 -16.11 -30.32
N ALA A 119 7.06 -15.03 -29.58
CA ALA A 119 8.13 -15.03 -28.57
C ALA A 119 7.77 -15.97 -27.43
N LYS A 120 8.69 -16.85 -27.06
CA LYS A 120 8.62 -17.61 -25.82
C LYS A 120 9.28 -16.77 -24.71
N ALA A 121 8.50 -16.30 -23.74
CA ALA A 121 9.09 -15.64 -22.58
C ALA A 121 9.86 -16.67 -21.73
N PRO A 122 11.12 -16.38 -21.33
CA PRO A 122 11.90 -17.30 -20.51
C PRO A 122 11.19 -17.52 -19.16
N THR A 123 11.13 -18.77 -18.72
CA THR A 123 10.48 -19.19 -17.48
C THR A 123 11.24 -18.70 -16.25
N VAL A 124 12.58 -18.71 -16.31
CA VAL A 124 13.47 -18.19 -15.28
C VAL A 124 14.34 -17.10 -15.87
N ARG A 125 14.36 -15.95 -15.22
CA ARG A 125 15.22 -14.83 -15.61
C ARG A 125 16.55 -14.90 -14.86
N LYS A 126 17.64 -14.88 -15.60
CA LYS A 126 18.99 -15.03 -15.06
C LYS A 126 19.50 -13.75 -14.36
N ASP A 127 18.90 -12.61 -14.63
CA ASP A 127 19.36 -11.27 -14.19
C ASP A 127 18.69 -10.73 -12.91
N VAL A 128 17.95 -11.57 -12.20
CA VAL A 128 17.28 -11.22 -10.94
C VAL A 128 18.19 -11.50 -9.76
N THR A 129 18.61 -10.44 -9.06
CA THR A 129 19.55 -10.51 -7.93
C THR A 129 18.87 -10.45 -6.56
N SER A 130 17.52 -10.41 -6.51
CA SER A 130 16.71 -10.39 -5.27
C SER A 130 15.33 -10.96 -5.53
N THR A 131 14.60 -11.32 -4.45
CA THR A 131 13.24 -11.83 -4.58
C THR A 131 12.27 -10.71 -4.95
N SER A 132 11.67 -10.82 -6.12
CA SER A 132 10.60 -9.93 -6.57
C SER A 132 9.56 -10.71 -7.36
N TYR A 133 8.31 -10.29 -7.21
CA TYR A 133 7.16 -10.78 -7.97
C TYR A 133 6.67 -9.71 -8.92
N ARG A 134 6.40 -10.09 -10.16
CA ARG A 134 5.99 -9.15 -11.21
C ARG A 134 4.73 -9.64 -11.90
N VAL A 135 3.76 -8.77 -11.98
CA VAL A 135 2.44 -9.03 -12.56
C VAL A 135 2.17 -8.04 -13.68
N GLY A 136 1.77 -8.55 -14.84
CA GLY A 136 1.30 -7.74 -15.96
C GLY A 136 -0.21 -7.54 -15.94
N ALA A 137 -0.70 -6.60 -16.76
CA ALA A 137 -2.12 -6.28 -16.86
C ALA A 137 -3.01 -7.51 -17.17
N GLU A 138 -2.55 -8.44 -18.01
CA GLU A 138 -3.29 -9.65 -18.39
C GLU A 138 -3.49 -10.61 -17.19
N GLU A 139 -2.47 -10.74 -16.34
CA GLU A 139 -2.51 -11.58 -15.16
C GLU A 139 -3.40 -10.97 -14.07
N ILE A 140 -3.32 -9.65 -13.89
CA ILE A 140 -4.22 -8.90 -12.99
C ILE A 140 -5.68 -9.11 -13.41
N GLU A 141 -5.96 -9.00 -14.71
CA GLU A 141 -7.31 -9.22 -15.24
C GLU A 141 -7.77 -10.68 -15.06
N ALA A 142 -6.88 -11.67 -15.18
CA ALA A 142 -7.19 -13.09 -14.99
C ALA A 142 -7.50 -13.45 -13.53
N LEU A 143 -6.82 -12.83 -12.56
CA LEU A 143 -7.06 -13.05 -11.13
C LEU A 143 -8.38 -12.44 -10.65
N GLN A 144 -8.86 -11.37 -11.30
CA GLN A 144 -10.13 -10.69 -11.01
C GLN A 144 -10.27 -10.22 -9.55
N VAL A 145 -9.16 -9.93 -8.89
CA VAL A 145 -9.15 -9.41 -7.52
C VAL A 145 -9.81 -8.02 -7.45
N GLU A 146 -10.36 -7.68 -6.28
CA GLU A 146 -11.14 -6.44 -6.12
C GLU A 146 -10.23 -5.22 -5.95
N SER A 147 -9.14 -5.36 -5.19
CA SER A 147 -8.23 -4.27 -4.85
C SER A 147 -6.77 -4.59 -5.16
N LEU A 148 -5.95 -3.54 -5.22
CA LEU A 148 -4.48 -3.65 -5.27
C LEU A 148 -3.95 -4.40 -4.03
N GLY A 149 -4.52 -4.15 -2.85
CA GLY A 149 -4.13 -4.82 -1.60
C GLY A 149 -4.31 -6.34 -1.67
N ASP A 150 -5.41 -6.82 -2.28
CA ASP A 150 -5.63 -8.26 -2.47
C ASP A 150 -4.55 -8.90 -3.33
N LEU A 151 -4.15 -8.22 -4.41
CA LEU A 151 -3.12 -8.68 -5.32
C LEU A 151 -1.75 -8.77 -4.62
N ILE A 152 -1.42 -7.78 -3.79
CA ILE A 152 -0.18 -7.73 -3.03
C ILE A 152 -0.17 -8.83 -1.96
N ASN A 153 -1.27 -9.05 -1.26
CA ASN A 153 -1.39 -10.06 -0.20
C ASN A 153 -1.34 -11.52 -0.72
N LEU A 154 -1.38 -11.76 -2.03
CA LEU A 154 -1.13 -13.09 -2.60
C LEU A 154 0.37 -13.44 -2.65
N GLN A 155 1.25 -12.44 -2.47
CA GLN A 155 2.69 -12.63 -2.64
C GLN A 155 3.31 -13.37 -1.45
N ALA A 156 4.33 -14.18 -1.73
CA ALA A 156 5.08 -14.87 -0.70
C ALA A 156 5.74 -13.88 0.28
N GLY A 157 5.54 -14.08 1.57
CA GLY A 157 6.07 -13.22 2.62
C GLY A 157 5.27 -11.95 2.89
N VAL A 158 4.08 -11.81 2.31
CA VAL A 158 3.19 -10.69 2.59
C VAL A 158 1.98 -11.17 3.40
N VAL A 159 1.69 -10.50 4.49
CA VAL A 159 0.58 -10.79 5.41
C VAL A 159 -0.01 -9.46 5.87
N GLU A 160 -1.25 -9.16 5.45
CA GLU A 160 -1.98 -7.95 5.86
C GLU A 160 -1.14 -6.65 5.75
N GLY A 161 -0.38 -6.51 4.64
CA GLY A 161 0.50 -5.36 4.42
C GLY A 161 1.86 -5.43 5.12
N HIS A 162 2.13 -6.45 5.93
CA HIS A 162 3.44 -6.73 6.51
C HIS A 162 4.29 -7.54 5.55
N PHE A 163 5.42 -6.99 5.11
CA PHE A 163 6.33 -7.65 4.19
C PHE A 163 7.45 -8.34 4.96
N ARG A 164 7.50 -9.69 4.86
CA ARG A 164 8.49 -10.51 5.57
C ARG A 164 8.68 -10.07 7.02
N GLY A 165 7.56 -9.97 7.75
CA GLY A 165 7.53 -9.65 9.15
C GLY A 165 8.01 -8.24 9.54
N GLY A 166 8.07 -7.28 8.62
CA GLY A 166 8.24 -5.87 8.95
C GLY A 166 6.98 -5.25 9.54
N ARG A 167 7.10 -4.07 10.17
CA ARG A 167 5.93 -3.31 10.65
C ARG A 167 5.10 -2.78 9.48
N SER A 168 3.83 -2.50 9.74
CA SER A 168 3.00 -1.67 8.86
C SER A 168 3.67 -0.30 8.63
N GLY A 169 3.53 0.27 7.43
CA GLY A 169 4.18 1.54 7.07
C GLY A 169 5.65 1.44 6.63
N GLU A 170 6.29 0.25 6.70
CA GLU A 170 7.67 0.05 6.23
C GLU A 170 7.79 -0.23 4.73
N VAL A 171 6.69 -0.20 3.99
CA VAL A 171 6.62 -0.48 2.56
C VAL A 171 6.44 0.81 1.78
N MET A 172 7.26 1.01 0.75
CA MET A 172 7.13 2.15 -0.15
C MET A 172 6.32 1.77 -1.38
N TYR A 173 5.28 2.55 -1.66
CA TYR A 173 4.48 2.45 -2.88
C TYR A 173 4.91 3.53 -3.86
N ILE A 174 5.19 3.11 -5.09
CA ILE A 174 5.70 3.98 -6.16
C ILE A 174 4.79 3.84 -7.36
N VAL A 175 4.29 4.95 -7.88
CA VAL A 175 3.48 4.99 -9.10
C VAL A 175 4.18 5.84 -10.15
N ASP A 176 4.46 5.24 -11.32
CA ASP A 176 5.19 5.89 -12.42
C ASP A 176 6.51 6.55 -11.97
N GLY A 177 7.20 5.92 -10.99
CA GLY A 177 8.47 6.38 -10.46
C GLY A 177 8.39 7.41 -9.32
N ILE A 178 7.18 7.76 -8.85
CA ILE A 178 6.93 8.72 -7.77
C ILE A 178 6.42 8.00 -6.52
N PRO A 179 7.03 8.19 -5.34
CA PRO A 179 6.49 7.72 -4.06
C PRO A 179 5.11 8.34 -3.77
N ILE A 180 4.18 7.51 -3.27
CA ILE A 180 2.81 7.97 -2.97
C ILE A 180 2.42 7.84 -1.50
N ASN A 181 3.28 7.31 -0.64
CA ASN A 181 3.01 7.21 0.80
C ASN A 181 2.83 8.61 1.42
N ASP A 182 1.87 8.71 2.34
CA ASP A 182 1.69 9.90 3.17
C ASP A 182 2.82 10.00 4.21
N GLY A 183 3.56 11.08 4.21
CA GLY A 183 4.66 11.29 5.16
C GLY A 183 4.19 11.45 6.62
N TYR A 184 2.91 11.81 6.83
CA TYR A 184 2.35 11.98 8.17
C TYR A 184 2.20 10.63 8.91
N SER A 185 1.52 9.67 8.30
CA SER A 185 1.22 8.36 8.91
C SER A 185 2.09 7.22 8.37
N GLY A 186 2.73 7.38 7.20
CA GLY A 186 3.41 6.31 6.48
C GLY A 186 2.48 5.45 5.60
N ASP A 187 1.17 5.62 5.70
CA ASP A 187 0.19 4.86 4.95
C ASP A 187 0.10 5.26 3.47
N VAL A 188 -0.67 4.50 2.70
CA VAL A 188 -0.96 4.82 1.30
C VAL A 188 -2.35 5.43 1.21
N PRO A 189 -2.46 6.74 0.95
CA PRO A 189 -3.74 7.43 0.93
C PRO A 189 -4.54 7.23 -0.37
N LEU A 190 -3.92 6.63 -1.39
CA LEU A 190 -4.46 6.50 -2.74
C LEU A 190 -4.44 5.03 -3.17
N ASP A 191 -5.59 4.52 -3.59
CA ASP A 191 -5.72 3.20 -4.21
C ASP A 191 -5.62 3.29 -5.74
N ILE A 192 -4.70 2.54 -6.33
CA ILE A 192 -4.54 2.50 -7.78
C ILE A 192 -5.45 1.42 -8.34
N GLU A 193 -6.36 1.83 -9.21
CA GLU A 193 -7.33 0.93 -9.79
C GLU A 193 -6.66 -0.12 -10.70
N ASN A 194 -7.00 -1.39 -10.49
CA ASN A 194 -6.41 -2.53 -11.21
C ASN A 194 -6.49 -2.37 -12.74
N ASP A 195 -7.57 -1.78 -13.27
CA ASP A 195 -7.74 -1.52 -14.68
C ASP A 195 -6.76 -0.45 -15.24
N MET A 196 -6.15 0.36 -14.38
CA MET A 196 -5.12 1.35 -14.77
C MET A 196 -3.70 0.78 -14.68
N ILE A 197 -3.50 -0.40 -14.11
CA ILE A 197 -2.16 -0.99 -13.95
C ILE A 197 -1.73 -1.65 -15.26
N GLN A 198 -0.58 -1.25 -15.78
CA GLN A 198 0.11 -1.89 -16.89
C GLN A 198 1.04 -3.00 -16.42
N ALA A 199 1.77 -2.71 -15.35
CA ALA A 199 2.65 -3.67 -14.69
C ALA A 199 2.84 -3.28 -13.23
N MET A 200 2.99 -4.26 -12.38
CA MET A 200 3.34 -4.10 -10.97
C MET A 200 4.51 -5.00 -10.62
N GLU A 201 5.43 -4.49 -9.82
CA GLU A 201 6.50 -5.25 -9.21
C GLU A 201 6.42 -5.13 -7.68
N VAL A 202 6.39 -6.25 -7.00
CA VAL A 202 6.44 -6.35 -5.54
C VAL A 202 7.78 -6.93 -5.15
N ILE A 203 8.63 -6.14 -4.49
CA ILE A 203 9.94 -6.54 -4.01
C ILE A 203 9.84 -6.72 -2.50
N SER A 204 9.88 -7.95 -2.03
CA SER A 204 9.81 -8.28 -0.60
C SER A 204 11.18 -8.57 0.01
N GLY A 205 12.22 -8.66 -0.81
CA GLY A 205 13.61 -8.87 -0.42
C GLY A 205 14.42 -7.59 -0.30
N THR A 206 15.72 -7.69 -0.60
CA THR A 206 16.57 -6.52 -0.76
C THR A 206 16.23 -5.84 -2.09
N PHE A 207 16.31 -4.53 -2.14
CA PHE A 207 15.98 -3.76 -3.34
C PHE A 207 17.11 -2.81 -3.73
N ASN A 208 17.10 -2.40 -5.00
CA ASN A 208 18.13 -1.59 -5.62
C ASN A 208 18.31 -0.22 -4.94
N ALA A 209 19.46 0.43 -5.14
CA ALA A 209 19.82 1.71 -4.53
C ALA A 209 18.89 2.88 -4.96
N GLU A 210 18.23 2.76 -6.09
CA GLU A 210 17.22 3.70 -6.57
C GLU A 210 16.00 3.85 -5.65
N TYR A 211 15.65 2.78 -4.91
CA TYR A 211 14.55 2.75 -3.97
C TYR A 211 15.02 3.15 -2.57
N GLY A 212 14.24 3.96 -1.86
CA GLY A 212 14.54 4.42 -0.50
C GLY A 212 13.28 4.61 0.32
N GLN A 213 13.42 5.11 1.54
CA GLN A 213 12.32 5.34 2.48
C GLN A 213 11.44 4.10 2.72
N ALA A 214 12.08 2.93 2.70
CA ALA A 214 11.45 1.63 2.96
C ALA A 214 12.42 0.73 3.70
N MET A 215 11.91 -0.11 4.59
CA MET A 215 12.68 -1.11 5.32
C MET A 215 12.29 -2.54 5.00
N SER A 216 11.07 -2.75 4.51
CA SER A 216 10.50 -4.09 4.38
C SER A 216 10.16 -4.49 2.96
N GLY A 217 9.79 -3.56 2.10
CA GLY A 217 9.45 -3.88 0.72
C GLY A 217 9.15 -2.66 -0.14
N ILE A 218 9.04 -2.92 -1.44
CA ILE A 218 8.66 -1.93 -2.46
C ILE A 218 7.50 -2.48 -3.28
N VAL A 219 6.50 -1.66 -3.56
CA VAL A 219 5.47 -1.91 -4.55
C VAL A 219 5.61 -0.86 -5.65
N ASN A 220 6.13 -1.26 -6.81
CA ASN A 220 6.36 -0.37 -7.94
C ASN A 220 5.31 -0.62 -9.03
N ILE A 221 4.52 0.40 -9.35
CA ILE A 221 3.38 0.34 -10.26
C ILE A 221 3.64 1.24 -11.45
N VAL A 222 3.47 0.70 -12.65
CA VAL A 222 3.44 1.47 -13.89
C VAL A 222 2.01 1.48 -14.41
N THR A 223 1.44 2.67 -14.61
CA THR A 223 0.07 2.83 -15.09
C THR A 223 -0.01 2.79 -16.61
N LYS A 224 -1.16 2.37 -17.14
CA LYS A 224 -1.43 2.25 -18.58
C LYS A 224 -1.30 3.60 -19.30
N GLU A 225 -0.65 3.59 -20.44
CA GLU A 225 -0.66 4.70 -21.41
C GLU A 225 -1.86 4.57 -22.36
N GLY A 226 -2.26 5.67 -22.97
CA GLY A 226 -3.30 5.65 -24.00
C GLY A 226 -2.84 4.91 -25.26
N GLN A 227 -3.79 4.28 -25.93
CA GLN A 227 -3.57 3.51 -27.15
C GLN A 227 -3.76 4.35 -28.42
N ASP A 228 -3.25 3.88 -29.56
CA ASP A 228 -3.42 4.55 -30.86
C ASP A 228 -4.83 4.33 -31.47
N TYR A 229 -5.69 3.57 -30.82
CA TYR A 229 -7.09 3.32 -31.16
C TYR A 229 -7.99 3.59 -29.96
N PHE A 230 -9.25 3.89 -30.22
CA PHE A 230 -10.24 4.09 -29.16
C PHE A 230 -10.66 2.77 -28.55
N ALA A 231 -10.59 2.66 -27.23
CA ALA A 231 -11.08 1.54 -26.45
C ALA A 231 -11.72 2.02 -25.16
N GLY A 232 -12.74 1.33 -24.71
CA GLY A 232 -13.40 1.62 -23.46
C GLY A 232 -13.92 0.35 -22.77
N LYS A 233 -14.05 0.44 -21.44
CA LYS A 233 -14.63 -0.59 -20.59
C LYS A 233 -15.54 0.08 -19.57
N LEU A 234 -16.80 -0.31 -19.55
CA LEU A 234 -17.74 0.00 -18.49
C LEU A 234 -17.94 -1.25 -17.63
N SER A 235 -17.73 -1.16 -16.34
CA SER A 235 -17.91 -2.26 -15.40
C SER A 235 -18.80 -1.82 -14.25
N THR A 236 -19.73 -2.66 -13.86
CA THR A 236 -20.58 -2.45 -12.69
C THR A 236 -20.78 -3.74 -11.94
N TYR A 237 -20.91 -3.64 -10.63
CA TYR A 237 -21.38 -4.74 -9.79
C TYR A 237 -22.28 -4.22 -8.67
N PHE A 238 -23.07 -5.15 -8.15
CA PHE A 238 -23.91 -4.96 -6.97
C PHE A 238 -23.98 -6.26 -6.19
N GLY A 239 -24.32 -6.19 -4.94
CA GLY A 239 -24.46 -7.36 -4.08
C GLY A 239 -24.47 -7.01 -2.60
N ASP A 240 -24.26 -8.03 -1.77
CA ASP A 240 -24.31 -7.88 -0.33
C ASP A 240 -23.46 -8.94 0.37
N TYR A 241 -23.32 -8.78 1.69
CA TYR A 241 -22.83 -9.81 2.59
C TYR A 241 -23.99 -10.80 2.89
N ILE A 242 -23.77 -12.07 2.60
CA ILE A 242 -24.77 -13.13 2.76
C ILE A 242 -24.17 -14.27 3.57
N SER A 243 -24.53 -14.37 4.83
CA SER A 243 -23.97 -15.34 5.76
C SER A 243 -25.06 -16.10 6.52
N GLY A 244 -24.76 -17.35 6.89
CA GLY A 244 -25.58 -18.14 7.79
C GLY A 244 -25.26 -17.91 9.28
N HIS A 245 -24.44 -16.89 9.60
CA HIS A 245 -23.98 -16.59 10.97
C HIS A 245 -24.65 -15.32 11.54
N ASP A 246 -25.98 -15.30 11.54
CA ASP A 246 -26.82 -14.27 12.14
C ASP A 246 -26.70 -14.22 13.67
N ASP A 247 -26.24 -15.32 14.27
CA ASP A 247 -25.85 -15.40 15.68
C ASP A 247 -24.73 -14.42 16.07
N VAL A 248 -23.87 -14.05 15.12
CA VAL A 248 -22.75 -13.12 15.32
C VAL A 248 -22.97 -11.80 14.60
N PHE A 249 -23.33 -11.87 13.32
CA PHE A 249 -23.54 -10.70 12.47
C PHE A 249 -25.02 -10.33 12.47
N THR A 250 -25.42 -9.50 13.44
CA THR A 250 -26.83 -9.09 13.58
C THR A 250 -27.32 -8.37 12.32
N HIS A 251 -28.53 -8.69 11.87
CA HIS A 251 -29.18 -8.15 10.66
C HIS A 251 -28.49 -8.52 9.32
N ILE A 252 -27.60 -9.51 9.30
CA ILE A 252 -26.94 -9.98 8.08
C ILE A 252 -27.89 -10.77 7.14
N ASP A 253 -29.03 -11.21 7.65
CA ASP A 253 -30.11 -11.91 6.95
C ASP A 253 -31.04 -10.96 6.18
N ASP A 254 -31.00 -9.67 6.46
CA ASP A 254 -31.73 -8.62 5.71
C ASP A 254 -30.96 -8.22 4.46
N VAL A 255 -31.09 -9.02 3.42
CA VAL A 255 -30.30 -8.88 2.19
C VAL A 255 -30.74 -7.66 1.37
N ASN A 256 -29.84 -6.71 1.21
CA ASN A 256 -29.98 -5.55 0.33
C ASN A 256 -29.03 -5.67 -0.89
N PRO A 257 -29.54 -6.07 -2.08
CA PRO A 257 -28.69 -6.26 -3.25
C PRO A 257 -27.89 -5.01 -3.69
N LEU A 258 -28.19 -3.83 -3.16
CA LEU A 258 -27.50 -2.58 -3.44
C LEU A 258 -26.58 -2.11 -2.29
N ALA A 259 -26.47 -2.87 -1.20
CA ALA A 259 -25.60 -2.56 -0.06
C ALA A 259 -24.14 -2.40 -0.49
N VAL A 260 -23.70 -3.19 -1.46
CA VAL A 260 -22.38 -3.04 -2.09
C VAL A 260 -22.59 -2.79 -3.58
N ASN A 261 -22.14 -1.65 -4.06
CA ASN A 261 -22.27 -1.29 -5.47
C ASN A 261 -21.06 -0.54 -6.01
N ASN A 262 -20.84 -0.68 -7.32
CA ASN A 262 -19.75 -0.04 -8.03
C ASN A 262 -20.11 0.25 -9.47
N VAL A 263 -19.67 1.41 -9.96
CA VAL A 263 -19.69 1.76 -11.38
C VAL A 263 -18.31 2.32 -11.74
N GLN A 264 -17.71 1.74 -12.77
CA GLN A 264 -16.38 2.11 -13.24
C GLN A 264 -16.37 2.25 -14.78
N LEU A 265 -15.87 3.35 -15.27
CA LEU A 265 -15.66 3.62 -16.68
C LEU A 265 -14.18 3.88 -16.95
N SER A 266 -13.57 3.12 -17.85
CA SER A 266 -12.25 3.40 -18.37
C SER A 266 -12.30 3.66 -19.88
N LEU A 267 -11.57 4.67 -20.33
CA LEU A 267 -11.48 5.08 -21.73
C LEU A 267 -10.02 5.32 -22.11
N SER A 268 -9.62 4.87 -23.28
CA SER A 268 -8.30 5.16 -23.82
C SER A 268 -8.37 5.39 -25.34
N GLY A 269 -7.44 6.17 -25.85
CA GLY A 269 -7.42 6.42 -27.28
C GLY A 269 -6.54 7.60 -27.71
N PRO A 270 -6.49 7.88 -29.02
CA PRO A 270 -5.77 9.03 -29.52
C PRO A 270 -6.52 10.33 -29.25
N LEU A 271 -5.78 11.38 -28.96
CA LEU A 271 -6.27 12.76 -28.96
C LEU A 271 -5.98 13.43 -30.33
N PRO A 272 -6.73 14.46 -30.70
CA PRO A 272 -6.40 15.28 -31.87
C PRO A 272 -4.95 15.76 -31.77
N SER A 273 -4.20 15.62 -32.87
CA SER A 273 -2.79 16.02 -32.87
C SER A 273 -2.68 17.55 -32.76
N ILE A 274 -1.88 17.99 -31.76
CA ILE A 274 -1.52 19.40 -31.60
C ILE A 274 -0.14 19.62 -32.22
N MET A 275 -0.01 20.58 -33.14
CA MET A 275 1.25 20.86 -33.86
C MET A 275 1.85 19.62 -34.57
N GLY A 276 1.02 18.71 -35.06
CA GLY A 276 1.46 17.49 -35.74
C GLY A 276 2.07 16.42 -34.81
N LYS A 277 1.89 16.54 -33.47
CA LYS A 277 2.39 15.57 -32.48
C LYS A 277 1.30 14.56 -32.11
N LYS A 278 1.66 13.28 -32.04
CA LYS A 278 0.76 12.23 -31.54
C LYS A 278 0.56 12.38 -30.04
N MET A 279 -0.69 12.31 -29.64
CA MET A 279 -1.11 12.38 -28.24
C MET A 279 -2.11 11.27 -27.97
N ASN A 280 -1.94 10.57 -26.88
CA ASN A 280 -2.85 9.51 -26.44
C ASN A 280 -3.29 9.78 -25.01
N TYR A 281 -4.49 9.32 -24.65
CA TYR A 281 -5.01 9.43 -23.28
C TYR A 281 -5.47 8.08 -22.76
N SER A 282 -5.40 7.94 -21.43
CA SER A 282 -6.07 6.91 -20.67
C SER A 282 -6.72 7.58 -19.46
N ILE A 283 -8.00 7.30 -19.21
CA ILE A 283 -8.75 7.85 -18.07
C ILE A 283 -9.64 6.76 -17.47
N LEU A 284 -9.76 6.77 -16.15
CA LEU A 284 -10.67 5.93 -15.40
C LEU A 284 -11.43 6.79 -14.39
N VAL A 285 -12.73 6.53 -14.29
CA VAL A 285 -13.62 7.10 -13.27
C VAL A 285 -14.32 5.96 -12.58
N ARG A 286 -14.30 5.94 -11.25
CA ARG A 286 -14.98 4.94 -10.43
C ARG A 286 -15.76 5.61 -9.29
N LYS A 287 -16.94 5.08 -9.03
CA LYS A 287 -17.72 5.37 -7.84
C LYS A 287 -18.16 4.07 -7.20
N SER A 288 -17.86 3.88 -5.92
CA SER A 288 -18.22 2.69 -5.17
C SER A 288 -18.83 3.07 -3.82
N SER A 289 -19.72 2.23 -3.33
CA SER A 289 -20.33 2.34 -2.01
C SER A 289 -20.47 0.96 -1.40
N SER A 290 -20.30 0.88 -0.07
CA SER A 290 -20.53 -0.33 0.72
C SER A 290 -21.13 0.07 2.06
N ASP A 291 -22.18 -0.62 2.50
CA ASP A 291 -22.75 -0.48 3.84
C ASP A 291 -21.91 -1.26 4.88
N GLY A 292 -21.06 -2.20 4.43
CA GLY A 292 -20.34 -3.10 5.30
C GLY A 292 -21.20 -4.25 5.81
N TYR A 293 -20.67 -4.96 6.81
CA TYR A 293 -21.35 -6.14 7.40
C TYR A 293 -21.66 -5.99 8.89
N LEU A 294 -21.39 -4.83 9.47
CA LEU A 294 -21.58 -4.51 10.87
C LEU A 294 -22.71 -3.49 11.00
N PHE A 295 -23.80 -3.90 11.62
CA PHE A 295 -25.00 -3.09 11.78
C PHE A 295 -25.26 -2.76 13.25
N GLY A 296 -25.90 -1.62 13.46
CA GLY A 296 -26.43 -1.17 14.73
C GLY A 296 -27.89 -0.78 14.62
N GLU A 297 -28.48 -0.39 15.72
CA GLU A 297 -29.86 0.13 15.78
C GLU A 297 -29.83 1.55 16.31
N GLN A 298 -30.55 2.45 15.71
CA GLN A 298 -30.71 3.81 16.20
C GLN A 298 -31.74 3.85 17.35
N ARG A 299 -31.43 3.20 18.47
CA ARG A 299 -32.27 3.22 19.68
C ARG A 299 -32.21 4.56 20.40
N PHE A 300 -31.03 5.18 20.35
CA PHE A 300 -30.74 6.45 20.98
C PHE A 300 -30.26 7.47 19.96
N VAL A 301 -30.47 8.74 20.28
CA VAL A 301 -29.87 9.87 19.59
C VAL A 301 -28.89 10.58 20.53
N PRO A 302 -27.91 11.35 20.02
CA PRO A 302 -26.91 12.01 20.87
C PRO A 302 -27.50 12.93 21.97
N SER A 303 -28.69 13.52 21.76
CA SER A 303 -29.36 14.36 22.75
C SER A 303 -30.04 13.60 23.86
N ASP A 304 -30.22 12.27 23.73
CA ASP A 304 -30.87 11.47 24.78
C ASP A 304 -29.98 11.41 26.02
N SER A 305 -30.64 11.28 27.19
CA SER A 305 -29.96 11.20 28.48
C SER A 305 -30.28 9.91 29.23
N SER A 306 -29.37 9.45 30.04
CA SER A 306 -29.57 8.29 30.91
C SER A 306 -28.80 8.40 32.22
N ASN A 307 -29.34 7.78 33.27
CA ASN A 307 -28.72 7.72 34.57
C ASN A 307 -28.81 6.30 35.14
N PHE A 308 -27.66 5.64 35.30
CA PHE A 308 -27.54 4.29 35.80
C PHE A 308 -27.01 4.21 37.25
N TYR A 309 -26.91 5.33 37.97
CA TYR A 309 -26.44 5.30 39.37
C TYR A 309 -27.36 4.51 40.29
N ASN A 310 -28.66 4.41 39.93
CA ASN A 310 -29.58 3.50 40.59
C ASN A 310 -29.88 2.30 39.67
N PRO A 311 -29.20 1.15 39.83
CA PRO A 311 -29.34 0.02 38.93
C PRO A 311 -30.72 -0.67 39.01
N ASP A 312 -31.44 -0.49 40.12
CA ASP A 312 -32.79 -1.07 40.27
C ASP A 312 -33.89 -0.25 39.56
N ASN A 313 -33.61 1.03 39.30
CA ASN A 313 -34.53 1.92 38.60
C ASN A 313 -33.75 2.96 37.79
N PRO A 314 -33.04 2.55 36.70
CA PRO A 314 -32.34 3.49 35.86
C PRO A 314 -33.26 4.41 35.09
N TYR A 315 -32.88 5.67 34.94
CA TYR A 315 -33.53 6.57 34.00
C TYR A 315 -32.94 6.35 32.62
N ILE A 316 -33.76 6.12 31.63
CA ILE A 316 -33.33 5.92 30.25
C ILE A 316 -34.29 6.69 29.34
N GLU A 317 -33.74 7.64 28.60
CA GLU A 317 -34.42 8.29 27.49
C GLU A 317 -33.97 7.60 26.19
N ALA A 318 -34.92 7.21 25.35
CA ALA A 318 -34.66 6.51 24.10
C ALA A 318 -35.62 7.07 23.03
N THR A 319 -35.16 8.06 22.28
CA THR A 319 -35.96 8.76 21.27
C THR A 319 -35.52 8.42 19.84
N GLY A 320 -34.62 7.49 19.68
CA GLY A 320 -34.18 7.02 18.37
C GLY A 320 -35.30 6.34 17.57
N SER A 321 -35.13 6.25 16.25
CA SER A 321 -36.12 5.68 15.34
C SER A 321 -36.27 4.16 15.46
N GLY A 322 -35.29 3.47 16.01
CA GLY A 322 -35.19 1.99 16.02
C GLY A 322 -34.73 1.40 14.69
N ASP A 323 -34.35 2.23 13.72
CA ASP A 323 -33.91 1.76 12.42
C ASP A 323 -32.56 1.02 12.51
N VAL A 324 -32.44 -0.01 11.70
CA VAL A 324 -31.14 -0.71 11.49
C VAL A 324 -30.27 0.13 10.55
N VAL A 325 -29.07 0.44 10.99
CA VAL A 325 -28.14 1.29 10.23
C VAL A 325 -26.75 0.67 10.12
N PRO A 326 -26.05 0.89 9.00
CA PRO A 326 -24.67 0.44 8.83
C PRO A 326 -23.73 1.22 9.76
N LEU A 327 -22.83 0.49 10.44
CA LEU A 327 -21.82 1.08 11.32
C LEU A 327 -20.47 1.29 10.63
N THR A 328 -20.25 0.64 9.48
CA THR A 328 -19.01 0.74 8.70
C THR A 328 -19.26 1.11 7.24
N PRO A 329 -20.12 2.12 6.96
CA PRO A 329 -20.32 2.53 5.58
C PRO A 329 -19.04 3.11 4.99
N ASN A 330 -18.84 2.87 3.70
CA ASN A 330 -17.73 3.42 2.92
C ASN A 330 -18.25 3.91 1.57
N LYS A 331 -17.88 5.12 1.19
CA LYS A 331 -18.16 5.69 -0.13
C LYS A 331 -16.86 6.22 -0.71
N ARG A 332 -16.55 5.80 -1.93
CA ARG A 332 -15.31 6.21 -2.60
C ARG A 332 -15.58 6.69 -4.02
N GLU A 333 -14.93 7.79 -4.38
CA GLU A 333 -14.91 8.32 -5.74
C GLU A 333 -13.44 8.43 -6.19
N THR A 334 -13.14 7.88 -7.36
CA THR A 334 -11.77 7.86 -7.91
C THR A 334 -11.78 8.36 -9.34
N VAL A 335 -10.82 9.23 -9.68
CA VAL A 335 -10.53 9.65 -11.05
C VAL A 335 -9.03 9.51 -11.28
N GLN A 336 -8.64 8.74 -12.27
CA GLN A 336 -7.25 8.53 -12.64
C GLN A 336 -7.09 8.80 -14.14
N GLY A 337 -6.03 9.50 -14.52
CA GLY A 337 -5.82 9.82 -15.92
C GLY A 337 -4.35 10.03 -16.28
N LYS A 338 -4.00 9.70 -17.52
CA LYS A 338 -2.69 9.91 -18.10
C LYS A 338 -2.80 10.37 -19.55
N ILE A 339 -2.05 11.41 -19.89
CA ILE A 339 -1.85 11.88 -21.27
C ILE A 339 -0.40 11.63 -21.64
N THR A 340 -0.20 10.91 -22.74
CA THR A 340 1.13 10.64 -23.29
C THR A 340 1.31 11.43 -24.57
N ILE A 341 2.37 12.22 -24.64
CA ILE A 341 2.74 13.06 -25.79
C ILE A 341 4.12 12.63 -26.27
N LYS A 342 4.27 12.43 -27.58
CA LYS A 342 5.56 12.15 -28.22
C LYS A 342 6.00 13.41 -28.99
N PRO A 343 6.71 14.38 -28.33
CA PRO A 343 7.03 15.67 -28.94
C PRO A 343 8.01 15.54 -30.13
N TYR A 344 8.89 14.55 -30.07
CA TYR A 344 9.83 14.15 -31.13
C TYR A 344 10.20 12.67 -30.97
N SER A 345 11.00 12.12 -31.89
CA SER A 345 11.28 10.68 -31.99
C SER A 345 11.91 10.07 -30.73
N LYS A 346 12.74 10.84 -30.03
CA LYS A 346 13.50 10.42 -28.83
C LYS A 346 12.94 10.98 -27.54
N GLY A 347 11.82 11.72 -27.58
CA GLY A 347 11.19 12.35 -26.41
C GLY A 347 9.80 11.83 -26.15
N LYS A 348 9.49 11.55 -24.87
CA LYS A 348 8.16 11.20 -24.37
C LYS A 348 7.82 12.06 -23.15
N LEU A 349 6.62 12.62 -23.12
CA LEU A 349 6.09 13.40 -22.01
C LEU A 349 4.80 12.73 -21.54
N ASN A 350 4.77 12.32 -20.28
CA ASN A 350 3.56 11.84 -19.61
C ASN A 350 3.09 12.90 -18.61
N ILE A 351 1.80 13.17 -18.63
CA ILE A 351 1.12 14.03 -17.65
C ILE A 351 0.07 13.15 -16.99
N SER A 352 0.20 12.91 -15.69
CA SER A 352 -0.72 12.05 -14.94
C SER A 352 -1.42 12.84 -13.85
N GLY A 353 -2.68 12.49 -13.60
CA GLY A 353 -3.50 13.05 -12.55
C GLY A 353 -4.28 11.97 -11.83
N PHE A 354 -4.36 12.08 -10.50
CA PHE A 354 -5.10 11.19 -9.62
C PHE A 354 -5.93 12.02 -8.67
N TYR A 355 -7.16 11.62 -8.48
CA TYR A 355 -8.08 12.13 -7.46
C TYR A 355 -8.78 10.96 -6.79
N GLN A 356 -8.84 10.97 -5.49
CA GLN A 356 -9.66 10.07 -4.70
C GLN A 356 -10.30 10.84 -3.56
N SER A 357 -11.57 10.59 -3.33
CA SER A 357 -12.27 11.02 -2.12
C SER A 357 -12.93 9.80 -1.48
N GLU A 358 -12.83 9.71 -0.17
CA GLU A 358 -13.38 8.62 0.60
C GLU A 358 -14.03 9.14 1.87
N GLU A 359 -15.27 8.71 2.11
CA GLU A 359 -16.04 8.95 3.33
C GLU A 359 -16.37 7.61 3.96
N TYR A 360 -15.94 7.38 5.21
CA TYR A 360 -16.16 6.11 5.89
C TYR A 360 -16.29 6.27 7.41
N ARG A 361 -16.78 5.21 8.05
CA ARG A 361 -16.76 5.06 9.51
C ARG A 361 -16.05 3.78 9.91
N ASP A 362 -15.31 3.84 11.02
CA ASP A 362 -14.85 2.64 11.71
C ASP A 362 -15.90 2.13 12.68
N TYR A 363 -15.93 0.83 12.84
CA TYR A 363 -16.77 0.22 13.87
C TYR A 363 -16.31 0.64 15.26
N ASP A 364 -17.26 1.20 16.02
CA ASP A 364 -17.11 1.40 17.46
C ASP A 364 -18.32 0.81 18.17
N ARG A 365 -18.07 -0.29 18.89
CA ARG A 365 -19.11 -1.01 19.62
C ARG A 365 -19.88 -0.13 20.60
N THR A 366 -19.21 0.86 21.18
CA THR A 366 -19.81 1.81 22.13
C THR A 366 -21.04 2.51 21.53
N PHE A 367 -20.98 2.79 20.24
CA PHE A 367 -22.03 3.50 19.51
C PHE A 367 -22.99 2.58 18.73
N LYS A 368 -23.05 1.27 19.04
CA LYS A 368 -23.95 0.31 18.37
C LYS A 368 -25.42 0.77 18.40
N TYR A 369 -25.85 1.41 19.50
CA TYR A 369 -27.23 1.87 19.71
C TYR A 369 -27.39 3.39 19.60
N ASN A 370 -26.31 4.14 19.43
CA ASN A 370 -26.28 5.59 19.19
C ASN A 370 -25.31 5.89 18.02
N PRO A 371 -25.60 5.41 16.81
CA PRO A 371 -24.66 5.47 15.67
C PRO A 371 -24.24 6.87 15.25
N GLU A 372 -25.13 7.87 15.46
CA GLU A 372 -24.85 9.27 15.13
C GLU A 372 -23.80 9.91 16.04
N GLY A 373 -23.54 9.33 17.22
CA GLY A 373 -22.54 9.81 18.15
C GLY A 373 -21.10 9.44 17.78
N ASN A 374 -20.90 8.58 16.77
CA ASN A 374 -19.56 8.15 16.34
C ASN A 374 -18.99 9.05 15.26
N TYR A 375 -17.67 9.08 15.18
CA TYR A 375 -16.92 9.79 14.14
C TYR A 375 -17.27 9.34 12.73
N GLN A 376 -17.30 10.30 11.81
CA GLN A 376 -17.05 10.06 10.40
C GLN A 376 -15.61 10.44 10.05
N ARG A 377 -15.06 9.81 9.02
CA ARG A 377 -13.75 10.11 8.46
C ARG A 377 -13.90 10.47 7.00
N VAL A 378 -13.25 11.56 6.63
CA VAL A 378 -13.23 12.05 5.24
C VAL A 378 -11.80 12.20 4.82
N SER A 379 -11.45 11.61 3.68
CA SER A 379 -10.14 11.76 3.07
C SER A 379 -10.28 12.24 1.64
N SER A 380 -9.41 13.14 1.22
CA SER A 380 -9.29 13.57 -0.18
C SER A 380 -7.83 13.61 -0.58
N ASP A 381 -7.50 12.95 -1.66
CA ASP A 381 -6.15 12.90 -2.21
C ASP A 381 -6.11 13.39 -3.66
N TYR A 382 -5.20 14.31 -3.94
CA TYR A 382 -4.97 14.87 -5.27
C TYR A 382 -3.50 14.73 -5.62
N ARG A 383 -3.19 14.12 -6.75
CA ARG A 383 -1.81 14.02 -7.23
C ARG A 383 -1.71 14.37 -8.69
N GLY A 384 -0.75 15.23 -8.99
CA GLY A 384 -0.38 15.56 -10.35
C GLY A 384 1.10 15.28 -10.59
N SER A 385 1.45 14.72 -11.75
CA SER A 385 2.84 14.51 -12.11
C SER A 385 3.10 14.78 -13.58
N ILE A 386 4.31 15.25 -13.86
CA ILE A 386 4.85 15.43 -15.21
C ILE A 386 6.13 14.65 -15.28
N GLN A 387 6.17 13.67 -16.19
CA GLN A 387 7.34 12.86 -16.46
C GLN A 387 7.81 13.11 -17.90
N PHE A 388 9.05 13.53 -18.03
CA PHE A 388 9.69 13.69 -19.33
C PHE A 388 10.83 12.67 -19.47
N SER A 389 10.77 11.86 -20.51
CA SER A 389 11.81 10.89 -20.88
C SER A 389 12.49 11.31 -22.17
N HIS A 390 13.81 11.28 -22.21
CA HIS A 390 14.60 11.56 -23.40
C HIS A 390 15.64 10.46 -23.65
N LEU A 391 15.64 9.85 -24.83
CA LEU A 391 16.64 8.93 -25.28
C LEU A 391 17.74 9.69 -26.01
N PHE A 392 18.99 9.64 -25.53
CA PHE A 392 20.15 10.16 -26.24
C PHE A 392 20.49 9.25 -27.42
N ASP A 393 20.50 7.93 -27.17
CA ASP A 393 20.73 6.86 -28.13
C ASP A 393 19.97 5.59 -27.69
N SER A 394 20.25 4.42 -28.30
CA SER A 394 19.63 3.14 -27.93
C SER A 394 20.05 2.61 -26.58
N GLU A 395 21.13 3.17 -25.99
CA GLU A 395 21.80 2.67 -24.80
C GLU A 395 21.81 3.65 -23.63
N THR A 396 21.32 4.91 -23.85
CA THR A 396 21.38 5.96 -22.85
C THR A 396 20.10 6.79 -22.86
N PHE A 397 19.48 6.96 -21.70
CA PHE A 397 18.29 7.79 -21.53
C PHE A 397 18.25 8.55 -20.20
N ILE A 398 17.42 9.55 -20.12
CA ILE A 398 17.12 10.35 -18.95
C ILE A 398 15.60 10.44 -18.73
N ASN A 399 15.15 10.40 -17.48
CA ASN A 399 13.79 10.71 -17.05
C ASN A 399 13.83 11.89 -16.09
N LEU A 400 12.93 12.80 -16.17
CA LEU A 400 12.70 13.90 -15.26
C LEU A 400 11.27 13.80 -14.75
N ASN A 401 11.11 13.77 -13.44
CA ASN A 401 9.80 13.70 -12.80
C ASN A 401 9.62 14.89 -11.88
N VAL A 402 8.50 15.59 -12.04
CA VAL A 402 8.02 16.61 -11.10
C VAL A 402 6.62 16.25 -10.70
N SER A 403 6.34 16.21 -9.41
CA SER A 403 5.01 15.89 -8.90
C SER A 403 4.64 16.74 -7.71
N GLN A 404 3.34 16.95 -7.56
CA GLN A 404 2.73 17.52 -6.37
C GLN A 404 1.60 16.60 -5.92
N GLY A 405 1.66 16.19 -4.65
CA GLY A 405 0.59 15.49 -3.95
C GLY A 405 -0.03 16.38 -2.89
N PHE A 406 -1.31 16.28 -2.68
CA PHE A 406 -2.04 16.92 -1.60
C PHE A 406 -3.01 15.91 -1.00
N THR A 407 -2.85 15.63 0.29
CA THR A 407 -3.73 14.78 1.09
C THR A 407 -4.40 15.65 2.13
N ASP A 408 -5.73 15.58 2.23
CA ASP A 408 -6.54 16.20 3.27
C ASP A 408 -7.32 15.13 4.01
N TYR A 409 -7.32 15.18 5.34
CA TYR A 409 -7.96 14.20 6.19
C TYR A 409 -8.66 14.88 7.34
N GLY A 410 -9.92 14.48 7.57
CA GLY A 410 -10.74 14.93 8.69
C GLY A 410 -11.38 13.76 9.44
N GLN A 411 -11.42 13.86 10.76
CA GLN A 411 -12.16 12.95 11.65
C GLN A 411 -12.94 13.79 12.65
N TYR A 412 -14.26 13.69 12.59
CA TYR A 412 -15.19 14.48 13.40
C TYR A 412 -16.58 13.86 13.37
N VAL A 413 -17.47 14.28 14.27
CA VAL A 413 -18.90 13.94 14.18
C VAL A 413 -19.61 14.92 13.24
N TYR A 414 -19.42 16.21 13.45
CA TYR A 414 -19.86 17.27 12.54
C TYR A 414 -18.66 18.11 12.10
N ASP A 415 -18.74 18.59 10.84
CA ASP A 415 -17.65 19.37 10.24
C ASP A 415 -17.44 20.73 10.95
N ASP A 416 -18.51 21.42 11.32
CA ASP A 416 -18.46 22.66 12.10
C ASP A 416 -18.40 22.32 13.59
N TRP A 417 -17.36 22.76 14.29
CA TRP A 417 -17.23 22.55 15.73
C TRP A 417 -18.29 23.32 16.56
N GLN A 418 -18.95 24.33 15.99
CA GLN A 418 -20.05 25.09 16.60
C GLN A 418 -21.42 24.48 16.29
N ASP A 419 -21.50 23.33 15.65
CA ASP A 419 -22.78 22.70 15.32
C ASP A 419 -23.59 22.48 16.60
N PRO A 420 -24.83 23.03 16.68
CA PRO A 420 -25.66 22.98 17.89
C PRO A 420 -26.11 21.56 18.25
N ARG A 421 -25.92 20.59 17.38
CA ARG A 421 -26.24 19.17 17.64
C ARG A 421 -25.19 18.46 18.49
N TYR A 422 -24.02 19.08 18.75
CA TYR A 422 -23.06 18.48 19.66
C TYR A 422 -23.69 18.28 21.05
N ALA A 423 -23.54 17.06 21.56
CA ALA A 423 -24.10 16.63 22.84
C ALA A 423 -23.02 15.92 23.68
N PRO A 424 -22.89 16.32 24.95
CA PRO A 424 -21.81 15.81 25.80
C PRO A 424 -22.01 14.33 26.18
N ILE A 425 -20.96 13.59 26.31
CA ILE A 425 -20.99 12.15 26.64
C ILE A 425 -21.51 11.89 28.07
N TRP A 426 -21.41 12.86 28.98
CA TRP A 426 -21.98 12.72 30.34
C TRP A 426 -23.52 12.63 30.41
N LEU A 427 -24.23 12.87 29.29
CA LEU A 427 -25.65 12.54 29.19
C LEU A 427 -25.92 11.07 29.46
N SER A 428 -24.93 10.21 29.16
CA SER A 428 -24.92 8.80 29.51
C SER A 428 -24.12 8.61 30.79
N SER A 429 -24.70 8.77 31.95
CA SER A 429 -24.03 8.74 33.25
C SER A 429 -24.23 7.43 34.00
N GLY A 430 -23.21 7.01 34.73
CA GLY A 430 -23.17 5.77 35.51
C GLY A 430 -22.60 4.57 34.77
N THR A 431 -22.35 3.47 35.48
CA THR A 431 -21.66 2.28 34.94
C THR A 431 -22.60 1.24 34.32
N GLY A 432 -23.88 1.59 34.13
CA GLY A 432 -24.93 0.62 33.81
C GLY A 432 -25.14 0.32 32.34
N SER A 433 -24.47 1.04 31.45
CA SER A 433 -24.67 0.87 30.01
C SER A 433 -23.94 -0.36 29.41
N ASN A 434 -23.25 -1.15 30.23
CA ASN A 434 -22.41 -2.26 29.75
C ASN A 434 -21.50 -1.89 28.58
N GLY A 435 -21.02 -0.64 28.56
CA GLY A 435 -20.14 -0.12 27.53
C GLY A 435 -20.82 0.39 26.25
N TYR A 436 -22.17 0.52 26.23
CA TYR A 436 -22.88 1.16 25.12
C TYR A 436 -23.25 2.61 25.44
N SER A 437 -23.16 3.48 24.46
CA SER A 437 -23.60 4.86 24.55
C SER A 437 -25.11 4.96 24.44
N THR A 438 -25.75 5.61 25.41
CA THR A 438 -27.18 5.87 25.46
C THR A 438 -27.50 7.35 25.29
N GLY A 439 -26.55 8.14 24.81
CA GLY A 439 -26.59 9.56 24.56
C GLY A 439 -25.16 10.13 24.48
N GLY A 440 -25.03 11.38 24.09
CA GLY A 440 -23.77 12.03 23.85
C GLY A 440 -23.05 11.55 22.59
N MET A 441 -21.90 12.13 22.31
CA MET A 441 -21.12 11.84 21.12
C MET A 441 -19.63 12.05 21.34
N ARG A 442 -18.83 11.66 20.37
CA ARG A 442 -17.39 11.91 20.35
C ARG A 442 -17.11 13.40 20.17
N MET A 443 -16.18 13.92 20.97
CA MET A 443 -15.91 15.36 21.07
C MET A 443 -14.56 15.76 20.46
N TRP A 444 -13.74 14.82 20.02
CA TRP A 444 -12.45 15.11 19.41
C TRP A 444 -12.60 15.39 17.92
N GLN A 445 -11.98 16.47 17.46
CA GLN A 445 -11.81 16.76 16.05
C GLN A 445 -10.34 16.68 15.68
N HIS A 446 -10.07 16.05 14.55
CA HIS A 446 -8.72 15.93 14.01
C HIS A 446 -8.77 16.27 12.51
N ARG A 447 -8.00 17.27 12.14
CA ARG A 447 -7.85 17.70 10.74
C ARG A 447 -6.38 17.83 10.41
N ARG A 448 -5.99 17.28 9.29
CA ARG A 448 -4.62 17.40 8.81
C ARG A 448 -4.57 17.50 7.30
N SER A 449 -3.55 18.20 6.82
CA SER A 449 -3.22 18.17 5.41
C SER A 449 -1.74 18.06 5.19
N ASN A 450 -1.36 17.36 4.13
CA ASN A 450 0.02 17.22 3.70
C ASN A 450 0.14 17.57 2.21
N THR A 451 1.10 18.44 1.87
CA THR A 451 1.44 18.73 0.48
C THR A 451 2.87 18.29 0.22
N ASP A 452 3.07 17.33 -0.67
CA ASP A 452 4.38 16.85 -1.07
C ASP A 452 4.75 17.40 -2.46
N ASN A 453 5.84 18.14 -2.54
CA ASN A 453 6.44 18.57 -3.81
C ASN A 453 7.70 17.74 -4.03
N ILE A 454 7.74 17.00 -5.14
CA ILE A 454 8.85 16.11 -5.46
C ILE A 454 9.41 16.49 -6.83
N ALA A 455 10.74 16.67 -6.88
CA ALA A 455 11.48 16.70 -8.13
C ALA A 455 12.49 15.56 -8.11
N LYS A 456 12.44 14.70 -9.11
CA LYS A 456 13.31 13.53 -9.24
C LYS A 456 13.91 13.51 -10.63
N MET A 457 15.12 13.11 -10.67
CA MET A 457 15.88 13.01 -11.88
C MET A 457 16.73 11.75 -11.83
N ASP A 458 16.69 10.99 -12.90
CA ASP A 458 17.34 9.72 -13.00
C ASP A 458 18.00 9.50 -14.38
N PHE A 459 19.25 8.93 -14.55
CA PHE A 459 20.01 8.60 -15.77
C PHE A 459 20.39 7.13 -15.83
N THR A 460 20.19 6.50 -16.92
CA THR A 460 20.57 5.12 -17.15
C THR A 460 21.36 5.02 -18.44
N SER A 461 22.49 4.32 -18.38
CA SER A 461 23.31 4.01 -19.54
C SER A 461 23.79 2.57 -19.51
N GLN A 462 23.61 1.85 -20.61
CA GLN A 462 24.32 0.61 -20.92
C GLN A 462 25.73 1.01 -21.36
N PHE A 463 26.62 1.27 -20.41
CA PHE A 463 27.95 1.83 -20.66
C PHE A 463 28.85 0.91 -21.50
N THR A 464 28.70 -0.40 -21.30
CA THR A 464 29.27 -1.46 -22.17
C THR A 464 28.24 -2.57 -22.32
N LYS A 465 28.47 -3.56 -23.17
CA LYS A 465 27.58 -4.73 -23.32
C LYS A 465 27.24 -5.39 -21.97
N ASN A 466 28.20 -5.40 -21.05
CA ASN A 466 28.15 -6.13 -19.78
C ASN A 466 28.00 -5.20 -18.57
N GLN A 467 27.84 -3.88 -18.77
CA GLN A 467 27.78 -2.93 -17.68
C GLN A 467 26.66 -1.91 -17.88
N LYS A 468 25.71 -1.88 -16.96
CA LYS A 468 24.61 -0.90 -16.90
C LYS A 468 24.78 -0.03 -15.66
N ILE A 469 24.94 1.27 -15.85
CA ILE A 469 25.09 2.27 -14.79
C ILE A 469 23.76 3.01 -14.61
N GLY A 470 23.34 3.20 -13.35
CA GLY A 470 22.24 4.04 -12.93
C GLY A 470 22.70 5.06 -11.88
N ILE A 471 22.31 6.31 -12.04
CA ILE A 471 22.63 7.39 -11.08
C ILE A 471 21.38 8.25 -10.93
N GLY A 472 20.99 8.68 -9.74
CA GLY A 472 19.82 9.54 -9.55
C GLY A 472 19.90 10.44 -8.34
N ALA A 473 19.01 11.44 -8.34
CA ALA A 473 18.81 12.36 -7.24
C ALA A 473 17.35 12.77 -7.14
N SER A 474 16.89 13.03 -5.92
CA SER A 474 15.57 13.61 -5.71
C SER A 474 15.57 14.57 -4.52
N ILE A 475 14.67 15.53 -4.59
CA ILE A 475 14.31 16.40 -3.50
C ILE A 475 12.81 16.30 -3.28
N LYS A 476 12.42 16.11 -2.02
CA LYS A 476 11.03 16.18 -1.58
C LYS A 476 10.93 17.27 -0.52
N GLN A 477 9.99 18.18 -0.68
CA GLN A 477 9.58 19.13 0.33
C GLN A 477 8.12 18.89 0.67
N SER A 478 7.87 18.54 1.91
CA SER A 478 6.51 18.41 2.44
C SER A 478 6.08 19.75 3.07
N ASN A 479 4.77 19.95 3.19
CA ASN A 479 4.15 20.99 3.99
C ASN A 479 3.03 20.33 4.79
N VAL A 480 3.35 20.03 6.03
CA VAL A 480 2.49 19.29 6.96
C VAL A 480 1.76 20.29 7.84
N TRP A 481 0.45 20.21 7.85
CA TRP A 481 -0.40 21.00 8.75
C TRP A 481 -1.32 20.05 9.52
N LEU A 482 -1.51 20.38 10.79
CA LEU A 482 -2.45 19.70 11.67
C LEU A 482 -3.18 20.73 12.52
N HIS A 483 -4.46 20.46 12.77
CA HIS A 483 -5.26 21.07 13.82
C HIS A 483 -6.13 20.00 14.46
N GLU A 484 -5.89 19.72 15.71
CA GLU A 484 -6.67 18.78 16.49
C GLU A 484 -7.05 19.36 17.83
N TYR A 485 -8.28 19.11 18.26
CA TYR A 485 -8.76 19.63 19.53
C TYR A 485 -9.87 18.76 20.10
N TRP A 486 -10.05 18.89 21.42
CA TRP A 486 -11.15 18.29 22.16
C TRP A 486 -12.16 19.39 22.51
N LEU A 487 -13.43 19.21 22.14
CA LEU A 487 -14.51 20.13 22.47
C LEU A 487 -14.99 19.91 23.91
N PHE A 488 -15.17 21.00 24.64
CA PHE A 488 -15.72 20.98 25.99
C PHE A 488 -17.05 21.76 26.04
N PHE A 489 -17.85 21.50 27.08
CA PHE A 489 -19.00 22.31 27.40
C PHE A 489 -18.68 23.18 28.61
N ASP A 490 -19.01 24.44 28.55
CA ASP A 490 -18.90 25.36 29.67
C ASP A 490 -20.04 25.13 30.71
N GLU A 491 -20.02 25.90 31.80
CA GLU A 491 -21.03 25.82 32.86
C GLU A 491 -22.45 26.15 32.37
N ASN A 492 -22.59 26.81 31.22
CA ASN A 492 -23.86 27.13 30.57
C ASN A 492 -24.24 26.09 29.51
N HIS A 493 -23.58 24.96 29.44
CA HIS A 493 -23.78 23.92 28.43
C HIS A 493 -23.55 24.42 26.98
N GLN A 494 -22.70 25.44 26.82
CA GLN A 494 -22.27 25.88 25.49
C GLN A 494 -20.98 25.23 25.11
N ILE A 495 -20.89 24.82 23.84
CA ILE A 495 -19.68 24.28 23.26
C ILE A 495 -18.55 25.30 23.35
N ASN A 496 -17.36 24.85 23.75
CA ASN A 496 -16.19 25.67 23.90
C ASN A 496 -14.96 24.98 23.28
N LEU A 497 -14.21 25.75 22.49
CA LEU A 497 -12.93 25.37 21.97
C LEU A 497 -11.84 25.83 22.96
N PRO A 498 -10.99 24.92 23.46
CA PRO A 498 -9.87 25.31 24.30
C PRO A 498 -8.95 26.32 23.59
N PRO A 499 -8.31 27.24 24.33
CA PRO A 499 -7.33 28.15 23.75
C PRO A 499 -6.14 27.39 23.16
N ASP A 500 -5.44 28.02 22.20
CA ASP A 500 -4.26 27.43 21.54
C ASP A 500 -3.12 27.06 22.51
N SER A 501 -3.09 27.66 23.70
CA SER A 501 -2.18 27.32 24.78
C SER A 501 -2.60 26.10 25.61
N SER A 502 -3.64 25.41 25.22
CA SER A 502 -4.13 24.20 25.91
C SER A 502 -3.57 22.94 25.26
N ALA A 503 -3.15 21.98 26.05
CA ALA A 503 -2.78 20.64 25.56
C ALA A 503 -3.92 19.93 24.78
N TYR A 504 -5.16 20.42 24.87
CA TYR A 504 -6.33 19.90 24.14
C TYR A 504 -6.67 20.65 22.86
N ASN A 505 -5.81 21.57 22.44
CA ASN A 505 -5.91 22.28 21.16
C ASN A 505 -4.53 22.43 20.56
N ASN A 506 -4.19 21.54 19.64
CA ASN A 506 -2.87 21.48 19.00
C ASN A 506 -2.98 21.93 17.56
N THR A 507 -2.15 22.88 17.17
CA THR A 507 -2.00 23.27 15.78
C THR A 507 -0.53 23.43 15.44
N TYR A 508 -0.13 22.94 14.26
CA TYR A 508 1.22 23.16 13.78
C TYR A 508 1.33 23.17 12.27
N ARG A 509 2.45 23.68 11.79
CA ARG A 509 2.84 23.62 10.38
C ARG A 509 4.35 23.52 10.25
N HIS A 510 4.82 22.43 9.64
CA HIS A 510 6.24 22.16 9.38
C HIS A 510 6.49 21.89 7.90
N LYS A 511 7.74 22.14 7.46
CA LYS A 511 8.16 21.96 6.07
C LYS A 511 9.41 21.09 5.97
N PRO A 512 9.33 19.81 6.37
CA PRO A 512 10.47 18.92 6.28
C PRO A 512 10.98 18.78 4.84
N VAL A 513 12.29 18.57 4.72
CA VAL A 513 12.99 18.42 3.44
C VAL A 513 13.79 17.13 3.44
N GLU A 514 13.59 16.35 2.37
CA GLU A 514 14.34 15.13 2.06
C GLU A 514 15.16 15.35 0.79
N ILE A 515 16.46 15.01 0.85
CA ILE A 515 17.34 15.00 -0.34
C ILE A 515 17.95 13.61 -0.44
N THR A 516 17.87 13.02 -1.61
CA THR A 516 18.42 11.70 -1.82
C THR A 516 19.25 11.64 -3.09
N SER A 517 20.28 10.79 -3.09
CA SER A 517 21.04 10.46 -4.30
C SER A 517 21.48 9.01 -4.27
N TYR A 518 21.67 8.41 -5.43
CA TYR A 518 22.19 7.05 -5.53
C TYR A 518 23.08 6.86 -6.74
N PHE A 519 23.93 5.85 -6.64
CA PHE A 519 24.71 5.27 -7.71
C PHE A 519 24.51 3.75 -7.72
N GLN A 520 24.31 3.16 -8.88
CA GLN A 520 24.14 1.73 -9.07
C GLN A 520 24.85 1.24 -10.30
N ASP A 521 25.53 0.11 -10.19
CA ASP A 521 26.24 -0.56 -11.26
C ASP A 521 25.81 -2.02 -11.34
N LYS A 522 25.29 -2.44 -12.49
CA LYS A 522 24.98 -3.83 -12.80
C LYS A 522 26.01 -4.35 -13.79
N LEU A 523 26.83 -5.28 -13.32
CA LEU A 523 27.93 -5.91 -14.05
C LEU A 523 27.56 -7.36 -14.39
N GLU A 524 27.74 -7.74 -15.66
CA GLU A 524 27.60 -9.11 -16.14
C GLU A 524 29.02 -9.67 -16.44
N LEU A 525 29.57 -10.43 -15.49
CA LEU A 525 30.94 -10.97 -15.53
C LEU A 525 30.92 -12.46 -15.95
N GLY A 526 30.76 -12.71 -17.24
CA GLY A 526 30.51 -14.05 -17.76
C GLY A 526 29.13 -14.54 -17.30
N GLU A 527 29.10 -15.58 -16.47
CA GLU A 527 27.85 -16.12 -15.93
C GLU A 527 27.42 -15.42 -14.62
N ILE A 528 28.28 -14.66 -13.97
CA ILE A 528 27.95 -13.97 -12.70
C ILE A 528 27.41 -12.58 -13.01
N ILE A 529 26.27 -12.27 -12.40
CA ILE A 529 25.67 -10.95 -12.44
C ILE A 529 25.81 -10.31 -11.06
N VAL A 530 26.45 -9.14 -11.00
CA VAL A 530 26.66 -8.37 -9.78
C VAL A 530 25.92 -7.05 -9.91
N ASN A 531 25.07 -6.72 -8.95
CA ASN A 531 24.37 -5.46 -8.85
C ASN A 531 24.82 -4.77 -7.56
N ALA A 532 25.65 -3.74 -7.67
CA ALA A 532 26.19 -3.01 -6.54
C ALA A 532 25.66 -1.58 -6.55
N GLY A 533 25.23 -1.08 -5.39
CA GLY A 533 24.68 0.26 -5.28
C GLY A 533 25.04 0.95 -3.97
N LEU A 534 25.01 2.25 -4.03
CA LEU A 534 25.23 3.12 -2.89
C LEU A 534 24.19 4.23 -2.91
N ARG A 535 23.46 4.42 -1.79
CA ARG A 535 22.47 5.47 -1.64
C ARG A 535 22.82 6.39 -0.49
N PHE A 536 22.66 7.68 -0.71
CA PHE A 536 22.77 8.72 0.29
C PHE A 536 21.38 9.35 0.50
N ASP A 537 20.97 9.45 1.77
CA ASP A 537 19.74 10.11 2.20
C ASP A 537 20.08 11.20 3.21
N TYR A 538 19.46 12.38 3.08
CA TYR A 538 19.53 13.51 4.00
C TYR A 538 18.12 13.94 4.36
N PHE A 539 17.88 14.25 5.63
CA PHE A 539 16.60 14.69 6.15
C PHE A 539 16.77 15.89 7.11
N ASP A 540 16.00 16.93 6.84
CA ASP A 540 15.79 18.08 7.72
C ASP A 540 14.32 18.08 8.18
N PRO A 541 14.01 17.85 9.47
CA PRO A 541 12.64 17.79 9.97
C PRO A 541 11.94 19.14 10.01
N ASP A 542 12.66 20.28 9.91
CA ASP A 542 12.11 21.64 10.12
C ASP A 542 11.38 21.77 11.46
N GLY A 543 11.92 21.16 12.53
CA GLY A 543 11.32 21.11 13.85
C GLY A 543 12.21 21.73 14.93
N GLU A 544 11.64 21.90 16.12
CA GLU A 544 12.31 22.38 17.31
C GLU A 544 12.19 21.37 18.45
N VAL A 545 13.09 21.41 19.40
CA VAL A 545 13.09 20.57 20.59
C VAL A 545 13.45 21.39 21.82
N PRO A 546 12.83 21.13 23.00
CA PRO A 546 13.21 21.81 24.24
C PRO A 546 14.59 21.37 24.69
N ILE A 547 15.34 22.31 25.30
CA ILE A 547 16.66 22.04 25.90
C ILE A 547 16.48 21.30 27.23
N ASP A 548 15.50 21.71 28.03
CA ASP A 548 15.14 21.08 29.30
C ASP A 548 13.83 20.29 29.19
N PHE A 549 13.90 18.97 29.23
CA PHE A 549 12.74 18.08 29.18
C PHE A 549 12.00 17.92 30.52
N LYS A 550 12.50 18.54 31.60
CA LYS A 550 11.79 18.56 32.89
C LYS A 550 10.82 19.73 33.01
N ASP A 551 11.12 20.81 32.31
CA ASP A 551 10.25 21.97 32.21
C ASP A 551 10.09 22.37 30.74
N THR A 552 9.35 21.58 30.00
CA THR A 552 9.19 21.76 28.56
C THR A 552 8.52 23.04 28.15
N ARG A 553 7.60 23.57 29.00
CA ARG A 553 6.85 24.80 28.73
C ARG A 553 7.68 26.06 28.81
N HIS A 554 8.68 26.13 29.71
CA HIS A 554 9.52 27.28 29.90
C HIS A 554 10.96 27.08 29.36
N SER A 555 11.19 25.93 28.73
CA SER A 555 12.50 25.61 28.15
C SER A 555 12.79 26.50 26.94
N GLU A 556 14.04 26.93 26.80
CA GLU A 556 14.51 27.44 25.51
C GLU A 556 14.41 26.32 24.46
N LEU A 557 13.96 26.67 23.25
CA LEU A 557 13.87 25.78 22.12
C LEU A 557 15.14 25.90 21.26
N ARG A 558 15.56 24.79 20.69
CA ARG A 558 16.60 24.75 19.68
C ARG A 558 16.14 24.00 18.46
N LYS A 559 16.66 24.35 17.30
CA LYS A 559 16.41 23.60 16.07
C LYS A 559 16.82 22.14 16.22
N ALA A 560 15.97 21.27 15.72
CA ALA A 560 16.26 19.84 15.63
C ALA A 560 17.45 19.59 14.70
N LYS A 561 18.22 18.55 15.01
CA LYS A 561 19.37 18.15 14.19
C LYS A 561 18.89 17.42 12.93
N THR A 562 19.55 17.73 11.83
CA THR A 562 19.37 16.98 10.59
C THR A 562 20.00 15.59 10.69
N SER A 563 19.49 14.67 9.91
CA SER A 563 20.03 13.31 9.81
C SER A 563 20.53 12.98 8.40
N SER A 564 21.50 12.10 8.30
CA SER A 564 21.99 11.59 7.02
C SER A 564 22.44 10.15 7.14
N GLN A 565 22.28 9.38 6.06
CA GLN A 565 22.59 7.95 6.00
C GLN A 565 23.21 7.59 4.66
N LEU A 566 24.23 6.73 4.71
CA LEU A 566 24.80 6.08 3.55
C LEU A 566 24.44 4.58 3.59
N SER A 567 23.83 4.09 2.52
CA SER A 567 23.21 2.76 2.47
C SER A 567 23.79 1.93 1.31
N PRO A 568 24.77 1.05 1.57
CA PRO A 568 25.30 0.13 0.56
C PRO A 568 24.32 -1.02 0.29
N ARG A 569 24.31 -1.48 -0.96
CA ARG A 569 23.48 -2.61 -1.43
C ARG A 569 24.26 -3.45 -2.41
N LEU A 570 24.11 -4.76 -2.28
CA LEU A 570 24.80 -5.73 -3.12
C LEU A 570 23.83 -6.89 -3.43
N GLY A 571 23.71 -7.21 -4.70
CA GLY A 571 23.03 -8.40 -5.19
C GLY A 571 23.93 -9.17 -6.13
N ILE A 572 23.95 -10.48 -6.02
CA ILE A 572 24.71 -11.38 -6.88
C ILE A 572 23.76 -12.46 -7.38
N ALA A 573 23.75 -12.72 -8.68
CA ALA A 573 23.04 -13.84 -9.27
C ALA A 573 24.02 -14.73 -10.07
N TYR A 574 23.87 -16.02 -9.91
CA TYR A 574 24.65 -17.03 -10.62
C TYR A 574 23.70 -18.04 -11.27
N PRO A 575 23.55 -18.01 -12.61
CA PRO A 575 22.83 -19.04 -13.34
C PRO A 575 23.57 -20.39 -13.23
N ILE A 576 22.94 -21.37 -12.61
CA ILE A 576 23.50 -22.73 -12.46
C ILE A 576 23.11 -23.65 -13.62
N THR A 577 21.98 -23.32 -14.28
CA THR A 577 21.52 -23.98 -15.51
C THR A 577 20.82 -22.94 -16.39
N ASP A 578 20.39 -23.33 -17.59
CA ASP A 578 19.59 -22.44 -18.47
C ASP A 578 18.26 -22.02 -17.85
N MET A 579 17.72 -22.82 -16.92
CA MET A 579 16.46 -22.58 -16.22
C MET A 579 16.62 -22.49 -14.70
N GLY A 580 17.84 -22.26 -14.18
CA GLY A 580 18.10 -22.19 -12.75
C GLY A 580 19.07 -21.09 -12.38
N VAL A 581 18.72 -20.30 -11.34
CA VAL A 581 19.58 -19.22 -10.81
C VAL A 581 19.58 -19.25 -9.29
N ILE A 582 20.78 -19.14 -8.71
CA ILE A 582 20.98 -18.84 -7.29
C ILE A 582 21.28 -17.36 -7.18
N HIS A 583 20.65 -16.70 -6.22
CA HIS A 583 20.96 -15.32 -5.90
C HIS A 583 21.28 -15.14 -4.42
N PHE A 584 22.14 -14.16 -4.15
CA PHE A 584 22.44 -13.66 -2.82
C PHE A 584 22.29 -12.15 -2.83
N SER A 585 21.67 -11.60 -1.79
CA SER A 585 21.56 -10.15 -1.66
C SER A 585 21.79 -9.68 -0.22
N TYR A 586 22.34 -8.48 -0.12
CA TYR A 586 22.66 -7.79 1.11
C TYR A 586 22.36 -6.31 0.96
N GLY A 587 21.75 -5.68 1.97
CA GLY A 587 21.47 -4.25 1.91
C GLY A 587 21.22 -3.61 3.24
N HIS A 588 21.58 -2.31 3.30
CA HIS A 588 21.18 -1.39 4.34
C HIS A 588 19.99 -0.58 3.86
N PHE A 589 18.96 -0.51 4.67
CA PHE A 589 17.72 0.19 4.39
C PHE A 589 17.43 1.19 5.50
N PHE A 590 16.72 2.22 5.14
CA PHE A 590 16.54 3.40 5.95
C PHE A 590 15.15 3.97 5.71
N GLN A 591 14.48 4.39 6.79
CA GLN A 591 13.20 5.06 6.72
C GLN A 591 13.09 6.17 7.75
N ILE A 592 12.65 7.33 7.33
CA ILE A 592 12.35 8.48 8.18
C ILE A 592 11.12 8.13 9.03
N PRO A 593 11.09 8.53 10.32
CA PRO A 593 9.90 8.39 11.16
C PRO A 593 8.68 9.10 10.54
N PRO A 594 7.46 8.55 10.70
CA PRO A 594 6.24 9.26 10.39
C PRO A 594 6.20 10.64 11.06
N TYR A 595 5.75 11.67 10.34
CA TYR A 595 5.80 13.04 10.83
C TYR A 595 4.96 13.27 12.09
N GLU A 596 3.92 12.46 12.33
CA GLU A 596 3.16 12.55 13.57
C GLU A 596 4.02 12.32 14.81
N HIS A 597 4.99 11.39 14.76
CA HIS A 597 5.90 11.14 15.89
C HIS A 597 6.95 12.26 16.08
N LEU A 598 7.18 13.06 15.04
CA LEU A 598 8.10 14.20 15.13
C LEU A 598 7.44 15.43 15.75
N PHE A 599 6.13 15.66 15.47
CA PHE A 599 5.52 16.96 15.65
C PHE A 599 4.30 17.01 16.57
N ILE A 600 3.84 15.87 17.14
CA ILE A 600 2.71 15.89 18.07
C ILE A 600 3.01 16.76 19.29
N ASN A 601 2.03 17.54 19.74
CA ASN A 601 2.11 18.51 20.84
C ASN A 601 3.31 19.48 20.67
N PRO A 602 3.27 20.33 19.66
CA PRO A 602 4.39 21.15 19.23
C PRO A 602 4.78 22.24 20.23
N ASP A 603 3.85 22.67 21.08
CA ASP A 603 4.07 23.67 22.13
C ASP A 603 4.62 23.03 23.40
N PHE A 604 4.85 21.71 23.36
CA PHE A 604 5.31 20.92 24.51
C PHE A 604 4.43 21.06 25.76
N GLU A 605 3.19 21.46 25.57
CA GLU A 605 2.16 21.50 26.60
C GLU A 605 1.50 20.13 26.69
N VAL A 606 2.10 19.23 27.45
CA VAL A 606 1.51 17.92 27.71
C VAL A 606 0.52 18.01 28.85
N SER A 607 -0.63 17.32 28.72
CA SER A 607 -1.64 17.30 29.75
C SER A 607 -1.13 16.60 31.01
N LEU A 608 -0.94 17.37 32.06
CA LEU A 608 -0.57 16.90 33.39
C LEU A 608 -1.80 16.76 34.30
N ILE A 609 -2.97 17.22 33.85
CA ILE A 609 -4.18 17.34 34.65
C ILE A 609 -5.09 16.17 34.36
N GLN A 610 -5.47 15.45 35.42
CA GLN A 610 -6.63 14.56 35.39
C GLN A 610 -7.88 15.46 35.47
N VAL A 611 -8.62 15.56 34.38
CA VAL A 611 -9.93 16.21 34.38
C VAL A 611 -10.95 15.19 34.87
N GLU A 612 -11.66 15.48 35.95
CA GLU A 612 -12.83 14.68 36.36
C GLU A 612 -13.95 14.86 35.32
N GLY A 613 -14.47 13.74 34.83
CA GLY A 613 -15.55 13.74 33.84
C GLY A 613 -15.13 13.18 32.49
N ASP A 614 -15.58 13.77 31.39
CA ASP A 614 -15.21 13.41 30.03
C ASP A 614 -13.70 13.52 29.83
N GLN A 615 -13.02 12.40 29.96
CA GLN A 615 -11.57 12.36 29.81
C GLN A 615 -11.25 12.23 28.32
N PRO A 616 -10.47 13.14 27.72
CA PRO A 616 -9.94 12.94 26.39
C PRO A 616 -9.11 11.66 26.34
N PRO A 617 -8.93 11.05 25.16
CA PRO A 617 -8.12 9.86 25.01
C PRO A 617 -6.75 10.09 25.62
N ARG A 618 -6.47 9.44 26.76
CA ARG A 618 -5.14 9.44 27.35
C ARG A 618 -4.17 8.93 26.29
N GLY A 619 -3.04 9.41 26.15
CA GLY A 619 -2.05 8.91 25.20
C GLY A 619 -1.65 9.95 24.17
N ARG A 620 -2.57 10.50 23.41
CA ARG A 620 -2.24 11.50 22.41
C ARG A 620 -1.90 12.86 23.07
N PHE A 621 -2.68 13.30 24.02
CA PHE A 621 -2.52 14.60 24.70
C PHE A 621 -1.47 14.63 25.81
N ASN A 622 -0.95 13.48 26.25
CA ASN A 622 0.19 13.41 27.16
C ASN A 622 1.44 12.82 26.51
N SER A 623 1.47 12.74 25.20
CA SER A 623 2.62 12.33 24.43
C SER A 623 3.26 13.51 23.73
N MET A 624 4.57 13.56 23.70
CA MET A 624 5.35 14.61 23.09
C MET A 624 6.14 14.07 21.91
N GLY A 625 6.06 14.75 20.79
CA GLY A 625 6.83 14.48 19.60
C GLY A 625 8.33 14.73 19.82
N ASN A 626 9.14 14.25 18.90
CA ASN A 626 10.57 14.43 18.94
C ASN A 626 11.14 14.62 17.54
N ALA A 627 11.34 15.87 17.16
CA ALA A 627 11.90 16.21 15.85
C ALA A 627 13.35 15.72 15.66
N GLU A 628 14.03 15.23 16.71
CA GLU A 628 15.36 14.61 16.64
C GLU A 628 15.34 13.07 16.56
N LEU A 629 14.18 12.47 16.33
CA LEU A 629 14.13 11.04 16.04
C LEU A 629 15.06 10.70 14.87
N GLN A 630 15.90 9.69 15.11
CA GLN A 630 16.77 9.18 14.07
C GLN A 630 15.97 8.25 13.17
N PRO A 631 16.32 8.19 11.90
CA PRO A 631 15.72 7.23 10.99
C PRO A 631 15.90 5.80 11.45
N MET A 632 14.86 5.01 11.27
CA MET A 632 14.86 3.56 11.50
C MET A 632 15.74 2.87 10.45
N LYS A 633 16.39 1.75 10.81
CA LYS A 633 17.37 1.06 9.97
C LYS A 633 17.12 -0.43 9.92
N THR A 634 17.28 -1.02 8.73
CA THR A 634 17.25 -2.46 8.54
C THR A 634 18.50 -2.92 7.81
N VAL A 635 19.14 -3.98 8.31
CA VAL A 635 20.14 -4.73 7.56
C VAL A 635 19.52 -6.06 7.15
N SER A 636 19.43 -6.33 5.87
CA SER A 636 18.78 -7.52 5.32
C SER A 636 19.76 -8.39 4.53
N TYR A 637 19.61 -9.69 4.69
CA TYR A 637 20.33 -10.74 3.98
C TYR A 637 19.33 -11.69 3.37
N GLU A 638 19.61 -12.14 2.15
CA GLU A 638 18.78 -13.08 1.43
C GLU A 638 19.63 -14.03 0.60
N ILE A 639 19.23 -15.28 0.55
CA ILE A 639 19.73 -16.28 -0.39
C ILE A 639 18.55 -17.04 -0.98
N GLY A 640 18.50 -17.17 -2.29
CA GLY A 640 17.42 -17.85 -2.97
C GLY A 640 17.88 -18.69 -4.15
N LEU A 641 17.06 -19.68 -4.46
CA LEU A 641 17.16 -20.54 -5.64
C LEU A 641 15.84 -20.46 -6.40
N LYS A 642 15.91 -20.05 -7.65
CA LYS A 642 14.79 -20.10 -8.59
C LYS A 642 15.09 -21.09 -9.70
N GLN A 643 14.23 -22.10 -9.88
CA GLN A 643 14.41 -23.19 -10.84
C GLN A 643 13.15 -23.38 -11.68
N GLY A 644 13.25 -23.30 -12.99
CA GLY A 644 12.24 -23.80 -13.92
C GLY A 644 12.32 -25.32 -13.99
N LEU A 645 11.20 -25.96 -13.73
CA LEU A 645 11.05 -27.41 -13.88
C LEU A 645 10.59 -27.78 -15.30
N THR A 646 9.77 -26.92 -15.89
CA THR A 646 9.35 -26.98 -17.29
C THR A 646 9.38 -25.56 -17.88
N GLU A 647 8.99 -25.41 -19.16
CA GLU A 647 8.86 -24.08 -19.79
C GLU A 647 7.82 -23.17 -19.11
N ASP A 648 6.90 -23.72 -18.29
CA ASP A 648 5.82 -22.96 -17.66
C ASP A 648 5.76 -23.10 -16.14
N LEU A 649 6.48 -24.06 -15.54
CA LEU A 649 6.47 -24.34 -14.11
C LEU A 649 7.78 -23.91 -13.45
N THR A 650 7.70 -23.05 -12.43
CA THR A 650 8.84 -22.58 -11.64
C THR A 650 8.69 -22.90 -10.17
N ILE A 651 9.82 -23.11 -9.51
CA ILE A 651 9.95 -23.14 -8.05
C ILE A 651 10.93 -22.07 -7.62
N ASP A 652 10.58 -21.32 -6.59
CA ASP A 652 11.43 -20.31 -5.94
C ASP A 652 11.50 -20.63 -4.44
N ILE A 653 12.71 -20.79 -3.90
CA ILE A 653 12.94 -21.03 -2.47
C ILE A 653 13.90 -19.97 -1.98
N THR A 654 13.49 -19.16 -1.01
CA THR A 654 14.32 -18.08 -0.48
C THR A 654 14.35 -18.10 1.03
N GLY A 655 15.57 -18.08 1.59
CA GLY A 655 15.82 -17.83 3.00
C GLY A 655 16.21 -16.37 3.24
N PHE A 656 15.68 -15.75 4.29
CA PHE A 656 15.95 -14.34 4.61
C PHE A 656 16.14 -14.10 6.10
N ASN A 657 16.89 -13.03 6.41
CA ASN A 657 17.04 -12.49 7.75
C ASN A 657 17.13 -10.97 7.71
N LYS A 658 16.38 -10.31 8.59
CA LYS A 658 16.37 -8.85 8.78
C LYS A 658 16.73 -8.52 10.22
N ASP A 659 17.68 -7.61 10.42
CA ASP A 659 18.01 -7.00 11.71
C ASP A 659 17.55 -5.53 11.66
N ILE A 660 16.55 -5.20 12.46
CA ILE A 660 15.88 -3.91 12.47
C ILE A 660 16.26 -3.18 13.74
N ARG A 661 16.73 -1.94 13.63
CA ARG A 661 17.22 -1.11 14.73
C ARG A 661 16.64 0.28 14.66
N ASP A 662 16.79 0.99 15.79
CA ASP A 662 16.34 2.37 15.96
C ASP A 662 14.81 2.53 15.74
N LEU A 663 14.03 1.45 15.98
CA LEU A 663 12.58 1.51 15.94
C LEU A 663 12.06 2.49 17.00
N ILE A 664 10.98 3.18 16.64
CA ILE A 664 10.35 4.16 17.51
C ILE A 664 9.65 3.44 18.66
N GLY A 665 9.82 3.95 19.84
CA GLY A 665 9.10 3.61 21.06
C GLY A 665 8.96 4.84 21.94
N MET A 666 8.40 4.68 23.13
CA MET A 666 8.20 5.78 24.07
C MET A 666 9.09 5.62 25.31
N GLU A 667 9.51 6.74 25.89
CA GLU A 667 10.06 6.84 27.23
C GLU A 667 9.13 7.65 28.14
N VAL A 668 9.11 7.32 29.41
CA VAL A 668 8.39 8.09 30.43
C VAL A 668 9.28 9.19 30.95
N LYS A 669 8.76 10.39 31.06
CA LYS A 669 9.43 11.57 31.66
C LYS A 669 8.58 12.11 32.80
N ASP A 670 9.23 12.47 33.91
CA ASP A 670 8.60 13.23 34.98
C ASP A 670 8.91 14.72 34.78
N ASP A 671 7.90 15.55 34.92
CA ASP A 671 8.09 17.01 34.92
C ASP A 671 8.44 17.56 36.31
N ILE A 672 8.79 18.83 36.39
CA ILE A 672 9.12 19.50 37.65
C ILE A 672 7.93 19.64 38.61
N PHE A 673 6.70 19.46 38.14
CA PHE A 673 5.45 19.53 38.91
C PHE A 673 4.96 18.17 39.38
N GLY A 674 5.74 17.08 39.09
CA GLY A 674 5.39 15.70 39.46
C GLY A 674 4.41 15.01 38.51
N GLY A 675 4.12 15.61 37.38
CA GLY A 675 3.36 14.98 36.31
C GLY A 675 4.22 14.02 35.48
N ARG A 676 3.58 13.10 34.78
CA ARG A 676 4.24 12.18 33.85
C ARG A 676 3.74 12.40 32.44
N PHE A 677 4.68 12.39 31.48
CA PHE A 677 4.37 12.42 30.07
C PHE A 677 5.26 11.41 29.31
N PHE A 678 4.88 11.15 28.07
CA PHE A 678 5.59 10.23 27.19
C PHE A 678 6.30 11.01 26.09
N ARG A 679 7.48 10.53 25.69
CA ARG A 679 8.25 11.10 24.61
C ARG A 679 8.66 10.02 23.65
N PHE A 680 8.54 10.29 22.35
CA PHE A 680 9.03 9.37 21.32
C PHE A 680 10.55 9.36 21.26
N ILE A 681 11.15 8.18 21.23
CA ILE A 681 12.60 7.94 21.11
C ILE A 681 12.89 6.71 20.26
N ASN A 682 14.11 6.62 19.72
CA ASN A 682 14.61 5.41 19.07
C ASN A 682 15.17 4.46 20.14
N LYS A 683 14.42 3.46 20.53
CA LYS A 683 14.87 2.48 21.56
C LYS A 683 14.64 1.04 21.17
N ASP A 684 13.75 0.78 20.23
CA ASP A 684 13.27 -0.57 19.96
C ASP A 684 14.07 -1.25 18.84
N HIS A 685 14.05 -2.57 18.85
CA HIS A 685 14.70 -3.39 17.84
C HIS A 685 13.88 -4.64 17.55
N ALA A 686 14.01 -5.15 16.32
CA ALA A 686 13.39 -6.39 15.90
C ALA A 686 14.34 -7.24 15.06
N ASN A 687 14.08 -8.52 15.02
CA ASN A 687 14.75 -9.46 14.12
C ASN A 687 13.72 -10.38 13.51
N VAL A 688 13.77 -10.48 12.19
CA VAL A 688 12.87 -11.35 11.44
C VAL A 688 13.69 -12.31 10.61
N LYS A 689 13.34 -13.58 10.66
CA LYS A 689 13.95 -14.62 9.83
C LYS A 689 12.90 -15.57 9.30
N GLY A 690 13.13 -16.11 8.12
CA GLY A 690 12.16 -17.03 7.53
C GLY A 690 12.61 -17.67 6.23
N ILE A 691 11.71 -18.48 5.69
CA ILE A 691 11.86 -19.15 4.41
C ILE A 691 10.54 -18.96 3.65
N THR A 692 10.64 -18.60 2.39
CA THR A 692 9.54 -18.58 1.42
C THR A 692 9.73 -19.69 0.39
N LEU A 693 8.62 -20.31 -0.01
CA LEU A 693 8.52 -21.24 -1.13
C LEU A 693 7.40 -20.74 -2.04
N ALA A 694 7.72 -20.50 -3.32
CA ALA A 694 6.71 -20.22 -4.34
C ALA A 694 6.80 -21.26 -5.45
N ILE A 695 5.65 -21.71 -5.94
CA ILE A 695 5.50 -22.61 -7.09
C ILE A 695 4.49 -21.96 -8.00
N ASP A 696 4.90 -21.61 -9.22
CA ASP A 696 4.08 -20.91 -10.18
C ASP A 696 4.02 -21.65 -11.50
N GLN A 697 2.82 -21.97 -11.94
CA GLN A 697 2.50 -22.50 -13.26
C GLN A 697 1.83 -21.41 -14.09
N ARG A 698 2.51 -20.98 -15.15
CA ARG A 698 1.96 -19.98 -16.07
C ARG A 698 0.70 -20.53 -16.75
N GLN A 699 -0.34 -19.72 -16.82
CA GLN A 699 -1.49 -20.04 -17.63
C GLN A 699 -1.15 -19.94 -19.12
N VAL A 700 -1.33 -21.02 -19.85
CA VAL A 700 -1.26 -21.03 -21.31
C VAL A 700 -2.67 -20.87 -21.90
N PRO A 701 -2.83 -20.35 -23.13
CA PRO A 701 -4.15 -20.21 -23.75
C PRO A 701 -4.96 -21.52 -23.76
N GLY A 702 -6.17 -21.52 -23.19
CA GLY A 702 -7.02 -22.70 -23.05
C GLY A 702 -6.57 -23.70 -21.97
N GLY A 703 -5.53 -23.36 -21.19
CA GLY A 703 -4.96 -24.17 -20.14
C GLY A 703 -5.35 -23.72 -18.73
N PHE A 704 -4.62 -24.25 -17.79
CA PHE A 704 -4.76 -23.99 -16.36
C PHE A 704 -3.47 -23.33 -15.84
N GLY A 705 -3.62 -22.26 -15.05
CA GLY A 705 -2.54 -21.62 -14.30
C GLY A 705 -2.76 -21.78 -12.82
N PHE A 706 -1.71 -21.94 -12.03
CA PHE A 706 -1.79 -21.92 -10.58
C PHE A 706 -0.55 -21.33 -9.95
N GLY A 707 -0.72 -20.72 -8.78
CA GLY A 707 0.33 -20.25 -7.89
C GLY A 707 0.13 -20.79 -6.49
N VAL A 708 1.21 -21.23 -5.87
CA VAL A 708 1.26 -21.63 -4.46
C VAL A 708 2.39 -20.89 -3.80
N SER A 709 2.11 -20.08 -2.80
CA SER A 709 3.14 -19.40 -2.01
C SER A 709 3.01 -19.75 -0.54
N TYR A 710 4.09 -20.28 0.04
CA TYR A 710 4.17 -20.62 1.45
C TYR A 710 5.29 -19.86 2.12
N THR A 711 5.01 -19.32 3.31
CA THR A 711 6.00 -18.63 4.12
C THR A 711 6.01 -19.20 5.53
N TYR A 712 7.20 -19.53 5.98
CA TYR A 712 7.49 -19.73 7.40
C TYR A 712 8.35 -18.58 7.87
N GLN A 713 7.93 -17.85 8.91
CA GLN A 713 8.69 -16.74 9.47
C GLN A 713 8.58 -16.68 10.99
N LEU A 714 9.54 -16.00 11.60
CA LEU A 714 9.54 -15.68 13.03
C LEU A 714 10.00 -14.22 13.18
N ALA A 715 9.08 -13.36 13.60
CA ALA A 715 9.34 -11.96 13.93
C ALA A 715 9.41 -11.78 15.44
N THR A 716 10.55 -11.33 15.95
CA THR A 716 10.80 -11.12 17.38
C THR A 716 11.41 -9.74 17.62
N GLY A 717 11.08 -9.13 18.74
CA GLY A 717 11.58 -7.81 19.11
C GLY A 717 11.44 -7.59 20.61
N ASN A 718 11.62 -6.35 21.04
CA ASN A 718 11.37 -5.96 22.44
C ASN A 718 10.03 -5.22 22.59
N SER A 719 9.43 -4.74 21.49
CA SER A 719 8.13 -4.07 21.47
C SER A 719 7.46 -4.25 20.11
N SER A 720 6.15 -4.43 20.08
CA SER A 720 5.37 -4.60 18.87
C SER A 720 4.99 -3.25 18.22
N ASN A 721 4.73 -2.24 19.03
CA ASN A 721 4.38 -0.90 18.53
C ASN A 721 5.01 0.18 19.42
N GLU A 722 4.97 1.41 18.93
CA GLU A 722 5.57 2.57 19.58
C GLU A 722 4.90 2.95 20.91
N THR A 723 3.62 2.66 21.07
CA THR A 723 2.80 3.06 22.24
C THR A 723 2.73 1.98 23.34
N GLU A 724 3.39 0.85 23.18
CA GLU A 724 3.31 -0.29 24.11
C GLU A 724 3.78 0.07 25.53
N GLU A 725 4.84 0.88 25.64
CA GLU A 725 5.32 1.38 26.93
C GLU A 725 4.26 2.21 27.65
N TRP A 726 3.54 3.04 26.91
CA TRP A 726 2.44 3.85 27.42
C TRP A 726 1.35 2.95 28.04
N VAL A 727 0.93 1.89 27.34
CA VAL A 727 -0.08 0.94 27.84
C VAL A 727 0.40 0.24 29.11
N ARG A 728 1.67 -0.15 29.17
CA ARG A 728 2.27 -0.83 30.33
C ARG A 728 2.31 0.09 31.56
N GLN A 729 2.64 1.35 31.38
CA GLN A 729 2.75 2.32 32.48
C GLN A 729 1.38 2.76 33.03
N GLN A 730 0.29 2.53 32.29
CA GLN A 730 -1.06 2.78 32.79
C GLN A 730 -1.64 1.64 33.64
N ALA A 731 -1.03 0.48 33.63
CA ALA A 731 -1.44 -0.61 34.49
C ALA A 731 -1.19 -0.27 35.98
N ASP A 732 -2.07 -0.75 36.87
CA ASP A 732 -1.89 -0.60 38.32
C ASP A 732 -1.67 -1.98 38.97
N PRO A 733 -0.47 -2.26 39.48
CA PRO A 733 0.75 -1.44 39.37
C PRO A 733 1.34 -1.40 37.96
N PRO A 734 2.15 -0.36 37.63
CA PRO A 734 2.83 -0.26 36.34
C PRO A 734 3.65 -1.49 35.99
N ILE A 735 3.57 -1.93 34.73
CA ILE A 735 4.27 -3.11 34.25
C ILE A 735 5.62 -2.68 33.66
N GLU A 736 6.72 -3.26 34.13
CA GLU A 736 8.05 -3.02 33.57
C GLU A 736 8.13 -3.54 32.11
N SER A 737 8.90 -2.81 31.28
CA SER A 737 9.19 -3.23 29.91
C SER A 737 9.89 -4.58 29.86
N GLU A 738 9.56 -5.42 28.91
CA GLU A 738 10.23 -6.70 28.67
C GLU A 738 11.70 -6.47 28.31
N LYS A 739 12.59 -7.10 29.08
CA LYS A 739 14.06 -7.05 28.88
C LYS A 739 14.57 -8.13 27.92
N ARG A 740 13.68 -8.97 27.41
CA ARG A 740 13.99 -10.07 26.46
C ARG A 740 13.20 -9.91 25.17
N ARG A 741 13.66 -10.56 24.13
CA ARG A 741 12.92 -10.62 22.87
C ARG A 741 11.62 -11.41 23.04
N VAL A 742 10.54 -10.82 22.55
CA VAL A 742 9.20 -11.41 22.51
C VAL A 742 8.76 -11.59 21.05
N ILE A 743 7.77 -12.40 20.83
CA ILE A 743 7.13 -12.53 19.51
C ILE A 743 6.34 -11.24 19.25
N LEU A 744 6.42 -10.71 18.02
CA LEU A 744 5.73 -9.46 17.67
C LEU A 744 4.27 -9.74 17.26
N ASP A 745 3.36 -8.78 17.50
CA ASP A 745 1.91 -8.92 17.32
C ASP A 745 1.50 -9.37 15.90
N TRP A 746 2.27 -8.99 14.88
CA TRP A 746 2.04 -9.36 13.49
C TRP A 746 2.78 -10.61 13.02
N ASP A 747 3.40 -11.36 13.93
CA ASP A 747 4.10 -12.60 13.59
C ASP A 747 3.12 -13.69 13.17
N GLN A 748 2.86 -13.83 11.87
CA GLN A 748 2.16 -14.98 11.33
C GLN A 748 3.17 -16.06 10.96
N LYS A 749 3.30 -17.07 11.82
CA LYS A 749 4.33 -18.10 11.70
C LYS A 749 4.25 -18.92 10.42
N HIS A 750 3.04 -19.23 9.96
CA HIS A 750 2.76 -19.96 8.72
C HIS A 750 1.73 -19.20 7.91
N SER A 751 2.02 -18.96 6.66
CA SER A 751 1.11 -18.36 5.68
C SER A 751 1.18 -19.15 4.38
N LEU A 752 0.01 -19.52 3.82
CA LEU A 752 -0.13 -20.23 2.57
C LEU A 752 -1.16 -19.50 1.71
N ASN A 753 -0.73 -19.07 0.52
CA ASN A 753 -1.62 -18.51 -0.49
C ASN A 753 -1.67 -19.45 -1.69
N LEU A 754 -2.86 -19.62 -2.25
CA LEU A 754 -3.15 -20.43 -3.41
C LEU A 754 -3.89 -19.58 -4.42
N SER A 755 -3.52 -19.69 -5.69
CA SER A 755 -4.31 -19.14 -6.79
C SER A 755 -4.43 -20.19 -7.90
N ALA A 756 -5.60 -20.26 -8.51
CA ALA A 756 -5.84 -21.14 -9.65
C ALA A 756 -6.71 -20.42 -10.65
N THR A 757 -6.27 -20.37 -11.89
CA THR A 757 -6.97 -19.68 -12.97
C THR A 757 -7.12 -20.56 -14.20
N THR A 758 -8.26 -20.44 -14.87
CA THR A 758 -8.45 -21.06 -16.18
C THR A 758 -9.29 -20.16 -17.08
N SER A 759 -8.99 -20.22 -18.38
CA SER A 759 -9.72 -19.48 -19.40
C SER A 759 -10.01 -20.39 -20.57
N GLN A 760 -11.25 -20.87 -20.66
CA GLN A 760 -11.67 -21.81 -21.71
C GLN A 760 -13.02 -21.43 -22.29
N ARG A 761 -13.13 -21.40 -23.62
CA ARG A 761 -14.39 -21.13 -24.35
C ARG A 761 -15.10 -19.84 -23.88
N GLY A 762 -14.31 -18.80 -23.50
CA GLY A 762 -14.82 -17.56 -22.97
C GLY A 762 -15.32 -17.62 -21.53
N PHE A 763 -15.14 -18.73 -20.81
CA PHE A 763 -15.26 -18.75 -19.35
C PHE A 763 -13.91 -18.44 -18.73
N HIS A 764 -13.91 -17.55 -17.74
CA HIS A 764 -12.77 -17.20 -16.92
C HIS A 764 -13.12 -17.55 -15.48
N ILE A 765 -12.35 -18.42 -14.87
CA ILE A 765 -12.57 -18.86 -13.49
C ILE A 765 -11.27 -18.63 -12.72
N SER A 766 -11.38 -17.97 -11.58
CA SER A 766 -10.29 -17.75 -10.62
C SER A 766 -10.72 -18.24 -9.24
N LEU A 767 -9.91 -19.07 -8.61
CA LEU A 767 -10.06 -19.53 -7.24
C LEU A 767 -8.83 -19.07 -6.46
N ILE A 768 -9.06 -18.37 -5.35
CA ILE A 768 -8.01 -17.86 -4.47
C ILE A 768 -8.22 -18.44 -3.08
N GLY A 769 -7.18 -18.98 -2.47
CA GLY A 769 -7.19 -19.50 -1.12
C GLY A 769 -6.10 -18.84 -0.27
N LYS A 770 -6.45 -18.38 0.92
CA LYS A 770 -5.52 -17.78 1.89
C LYS A 770 -5.67 -18.52 3.22
N MET A 771 -4.57 -19.05 3.75
CA MET A 771 -4.53 -19.72 5.06
C MET A 771 -3.40 -19.14 5.88
N GLY A 772 -3.71 -18.72 7.12
CA GLY A 772 -2.74 -18.17 8.05
C GLY A 772 -2.80 -18.86 9.42
N SER A 773 -1.64 -19.13 10.01
CA SER A 773 -1.61 -19.43 11.45
C SER A 773 -2.06 -18.19 12.20
N GLY A 774 -2.74 -18.37 13.34
CA GLY A 774 -3.19 -17.26 14.15
C GLY A 774 -2.05 -16.32 14.55
N LEU A 775 -2.35 -15.03 14.60
CA LEU A 775 -1.47 -14.02 15.16
C LEU A 775 -1.28 -14.22 16.67
N PRO A 776 -0.15 -13.80 17.25
CA PRO A 776 0.07 -13.94 18.67
C PRO A 776 -0.83 -12.99 19.48
N TYR A 777 -1.08 -13.35 20.72
CA TYR A 777 -1.72 -12.49 21.71
C TYR A 777 -1.18 -12.78 23.11
N THR A 778 -1.32 -11.81 24.00
CA THR A 778 -0.95 -11.95 25.40
C THR A 778 -2.14 -12.46 26.19
N ARG A 779 -2.05 -13.69 26.74
CA ARG A 779 -3.09 -14.18 27.61
C ARG A 779 -3.10 -13.37 28.90
N SER A 780 -4.25 -12.82 29.25
CA SER A 780 -4.46 -11.99 30.41
C SER A 780 -5.76 -12.39 31.08
N SER A 781 -5.67 -12.84 32.34
CA SER A 781 -6.83 -13.16 33.16
C SER A 781 -6.55 -12.74 34.57
N ALA A 782 -7.55 -12.28 35.29
CA ALA A 782 -7.46 -12.02 36.72
C ALA A 782 -7.02 -13.23 37.54
N ARG A 783 -7.14 -14.43 36.96
CA ARG A 783 -6.76 -15.73 37.59
C ARG A 783 -5.33 -16.14 37.36
N TYR A 784 -4.59 -15.48 36.44
CA TYR A 784 -3.22 -15.84 36.06
C TYR A 784 -2.26 -14.69 36.34
N SER A 785 -1.35 -14.93 37.32
CA SER A 785 -0.34 -13.92 37.69
C SER A 785 0.87 -13.86 36.75
N ASN A 786 1.13 -14.93 35.97
CA ASN A 786 2.24 -14.97 35.02
C ASN A 786 1.75 -14.64 33.59
N ARG A 787 2.00 -13.44 33.14
CA ARG A 787 1.75 -13.01 31.74
C ARG A 787 3.00 -13.31 30.91
N ILE A 788 2.87 -14.13 29.89
CA ILE A 788 3.87 -14.26 28.82
C ILE A 788 3.39 -13.39 27.67
N TYR A 789 4.12 -12.32 27.41
CA TYR A 789 3.78 -11.39 26.32
C TYR A 789 3.81 -12.16 25.00
N ASN A 790 2.71 -12.07 24.21
CA ASN A 790 2.52 -12.78 22.94
C ASN A 790 2.83 -14.30 23.00
N GLY A 791 2.56 -14.93 24.16
CA GLY A 791 2.84 -16.35 24.36
C GLY A 791 1.86 -17.32 23.72
N GLU A 792 0.67 -16.85 23.37
CA GLU A 792 -0.41 -17.65 22.81
C GLU A 792 -0.74 -17.19 21.38
N ARG A 793 -1.52 -17.99 20.63
CA ARG A 793 -1.94 -17.66 19.26
C ARG A 793 -3.44 -17.75 19.10
N LYS A 794 -3.98 -16.79 18.35
CA LYS A 794 -5.37 -16.77 17.90
C LYS A 794 -5.64 -17.99 17.00
N PRO A 795 -6.90 -18.36 16.77
CA PRO A 795 -7.26 -19.41 15.81
C PRO A 795 -6.72 -19.15 14.41
N MET A 796 -6.45 -20.22 13.66
CA MET A 796 -6.04 -20.11 12.24
C MET A 796 -7.16 -19.54 11.36
N THR A 797 -6.79 -18.77 10.36
CA THR A 797 -7.68 -18.24 9.34
C THR A 797 -7.63 -19.06 8.06
N LEU A 798 -8.75 -19.18 7.38
CA LEU A 798 -8.87 -19.77 6.04
C LEU A 798 -9.95 -19.01 5.26
N VAL A 799 -9.57 -18.41 4.14
CA VAL A 799 -10.47 -17.71 3.22
C VAL A 799 -10.33 -18.35 1.85
N MET A 800 -11.45 -18.55 1.18
CA MET A 800 -11.50 -18.99 -0.21
C MET A 800 -12.40 -18.03 -1.00
N ASP A 801 -11.89 -17.51 -2.11
CA ASP A 801 -12.60 -16.60 -2.99
C ASP A 801 -12.77 -17.22 -4.37
N LEU A 802 -13.96 -17.10 -4.95
CA LEU A 802 -14.28 -17.62 -6.28
C LEU A 802 -14.75 -16.47 -7.18
N ASN A 803 -14.11 -16.35 -8.34
CA ASN A 803 -14.55 -15.44 -9.39
C ASN A 803 -14.86 -16.22 -10.65
N VAL A 804 -15.99 -15.95 -11.27
CA VAL A 804 -16.44 -16.58 -12.53
C VAL A 804 -16.92 -15.49 -13.47
N ALA A 805 -16.39 -15.43 -14.68
CA ALA A 805 -16.86 -14.55 -15.73
C ALA A 805 -17.10 -15.33 -17.04
N LYS A 806 -17.98 -14.81 -17.89
CA LYS A 806 -18.28 -15.37 -19.20
C LYS A 806 -18.30 -14.28 -20.26
N ASP A 807 -17.42 -14.40 -21.24
CA ASP A 807 -17.43 -13.52 -22.41
C ASP A 807 -18.53 -13.92 -23.38
N LEU A 808 -19.35 -12.96 -23.75
CA LEU A 808 -20.43 -13.07 -24.72
C LEU A 808 -20.26 -11.99 -25.79
N TYR A 809 -20.22 -12.38 -27.06
CA TYR A 809 -20.18 -11.45 -28.18
C TYR A 809 -21.60 -11.20 -28.67
N VAL A 810 -22.14 -10.01 -28.37
CA VAL A 810 -23.49 -9.59 -28.71
C VAL A 810 -23.41 -8.31 -29.56
N PHE A 811 -23.93 -8.33 -30.77
CA PHE A 811 -23.92 -7.20 -31.73
C PHE A 811 -22.52 -6.58 -31.95
N GLY A 812 -21.48 -7.39 -31.96
CA GLY A 812 -20.09 -6.89 -32.19
C GLY A 812 -19.41 -6.30 -30.94
N VAL A 813 -20.03 -6.42 -29.78
CA VAL A 813 -19.51 -5.92 -28.51
C VAL A 813 -19.25 -7.09 -27.57
N ASN A 814 -18.19 -7.01 -26.78
CA ASN A 814 -17.90 -7.99 -25.74
C ASN A 814 -18.61 -7.61 -24.44
N LEU A 815 -19.54 -8.44 -24.01
CA LEU A 815 -20.30 -8.35 -22.78
C LEU A 815 -19.87 -9.50 -21.86
N SER A 816 -19.41 -9.19 -20.64
CA SER A 816 -18.93 -10.21 -19.71
C SER A 816 -19.69 -10.11 -18.38
N PRO A 817 -20.81 -10.87 -18.20
CA PRO A 817 -21.37 -11.08 -16.87
C PRO A 817 -20.37 -11.81 -15.98
N TYR A 818 -20.33 -11.46 -14.69
CA TYR A 818 -19.46 -12.10 -13.74
C TYR A 818 -20.08 -12.21 -12.34
N LEU A 819 -19.60 -13.18 -11.59
CA LEU A 819 -19.94 -13.46 -10.21
C LEU A 819 -18.64 -13.50 -9.39
N LYS A 820 -18.60 -12.74 -8.30
CA LYS A 820 -17.53 -12.78 -7.31
C LYS A 820 -18.09 -13.22 -5.96
N ILE A 821 -17.45 -14.18 -5.33
CA ILE A 821 -17.80 -14.66 -3.99
C ILE A 821 -16.53 -14.61 -3.15
N THR A 822 -16.50 -13.73 -2.17
CA THR A 822 -15.45 -13.66 -1.15
C THR A 822 -15.87 -14.52 0.05
N ASN A 823 -14.91 -15.19 0.68
CA ASN A 823 -15.16 -16.14 1.76
C ASN A 823 -16.23 -17.18 1.37
N LEU A 824 -16.01 -17.89 0.24
CA LEU A 824 -16.93 -18.88 -0.33
C LEU A 824 -17.45 -19.90 0.70
N LEU A 825 -16.59 -20.28 1.65
CA LEU A 825 -16.91 -21.26 2.69
C LEU A 825 -17.77 -20.68 3.82
N ASP A 826 -18.03 -19.39 3.82
CA ASP A 826 -18.72 -18.66 4.91
C ASP A 826 -18.14 -18.96 6.30
N ARG A 827 -16.81 -19.11 6.37
CA ARG A 827 -16.15 -19.46 7.62
C ARG A 827 -16.06 -18.25 8.52
N LYS A 828 -16.40 -18.37 9.80
CA LYS A 828 -16.09 -17.41 10.84
C LYS A 828 -14.56 -17.40 11.12
N ASN A 829 -13.84 -16.54 10.44
CA ASN A 829 -12.41 -16.35 10.63
C ASN A 829 -12.18 -15.36 11.77
N THR A 830 -11.50 -15.80 12.83
CA THR A 830 -11.25 -14.99 14.02
C THR A 830 -10.19 -13.93 13.75
N ARG A 831 -10.55 -12.68 13.96
CA ARG A 831 -9.67 -11.49 13.88
C ARG A 831 -9.08 -11.18 15.25
N ASP A 832 -9.93 -11.21 16.30
CA ASP A 832 -9.52 -10.93 17.68
C ASP A 832 -10.12 -11.94 18.64
N VAL A 833 -9.60 -11.97 19.88
CA VAL A 833 -10.03 -12.90 20.91
C VAL A 833 -10.11 -12.21 22.26
N TYR A 834 -10.96 -12.71 23.13
CA TYR A 834 -10.89 -12.38 24.54
C TYR A 834 -9.58 -12.94 25.12
N THR A 835 -8.79 -12.07 25.72
CA THR A 835 -7.44 -12.42 26.20
C THR A 835 -7.44 -13.45 27.32
N SER A 836 -8.54 -13.58 28.05
CA SER A 836 -8.71 -14.57 29.12
C SER A 836 -8.90 -15.99 28.59
N SER A 837 -9.69 -16.14 27.53
CA SER A 837 -10.08 -17.44 26.98
C SER A 837 -9.29 -17.86 25.74
N GLY A 838 -8.87 -16.87 24.90
CA GLY A 838 -8.35 -17.13 23.57
C GLY A 838 -9.42 -17.44 22.52
N SER A 839 -10.70 -17.23 22.87
CA SER A 839 -11.85 -17.40 21.99
C SER A 839 -12.46 -16.03 21.63
N ALA A 840 -13.10 -15.96 20.49
CA ALA A 840 -13.91 -14.81 20.10
C ALA A 840 -15.33 -14.82 20.72
N ASP A 841 -15.75 -15.98 21.23
CA ASP A 841 -17.15 -16.22 21.65
C ASP A 841 -17.38 -16.03 23.14
N PHE A 842 -16.36 -16.11 23.99
CA PHE A 842 -16.53 -15.98 25.43
C PHE A 842 -15.30 -15.48 26.18
N ASP A 843 -15.54 -14.85 27.34
CA ASP A 843 -14.54 -14.34 28.27
C ASP A 843 -14.69 -15.03 29.64
N TYR A 844 -13.59 -15.48 30.24
CA TYR A 844 -13.60 -16.06 31.58
C TYR A 844 -13.65 -15.03 32.71
N ASP A 845 -13.23 -13.81 32.46
CA ASP A 845 -13.04 -12.76 33.45
C ASP A 845 -14.18 -11.74 33.47
N MET A 846 -14.99 -11.68 32.40
CA MET A 846 -16.08 -10.74 32.33
C MET A 846 -17.23 -11.15 33.25
N ASN A 847 -17.56 -10.26 34.17
CA ASN A 847 -18.78 -10.32 34.93
C ASN A 847 -19.85 -9.50 34.26
N PHE A 848 -20.82 -10.13 33.61
CA PHE A 848 -22.02 -9.46 33.17
C PHE A 848 -22.77 -9.00 34.40
N GLN A 849 -22.81 -7.70 34.65
CA GLN A 849 -23.67 -7.12 35.67
C GLN A 849 -25.04 -6.94 35.01
N THR A 850 -26.06 -7.59 35.61
CA THR A 850 -27.43 -7.51 35.14
C THR A 850 -27.98 -6.11 35.38
N TYR A 851 -27.73 -5.19 34.48
CA TYR A 851 -28.46 -3.91 34.46
C TYR A 851 -29.72 -4.07 33.63
N ARG A 852 -30.83 -3.70 34.19
CA ARG A 852 -32.13 -3.84 33.53
C ARG A 852 -32.26 -2.81 32.40
N GLY A 853 -32.50 -3.26 31.18
CA GLY A 853 -33.17 -2.46 30.16
C GLY A 853 -32.42 -2.11 28.86
N ILE A 854 -31.10 -2.32 28.71
CA ILE A 854 -30.42 -1.91 27.47
C ILE A 854 -30.10 -3.09 26.56
N GLN A 855 -29.67 -4.21 27.11
CA GLN A 855 -29.19 -5.35 26.33
C GLN A 855 -29.31 -6.67 27.10
N THR A 856 -29.29 -7.77 26.35
CA THR A 856 -29.20 -9.12 26.90
C THR A 856 -27.74 -9.48 27.19
N GLN A 857 -27.54 -10.55 27.99
CA GLN A 857 -26.21 -11.13 28.22
C GLN A 857 -25.59 -11.62 26.91
N GLU A 858 -26.38 -12.18 26.03
CA GLU A 858 -25.97 -12.66 24.71
C GLU A 858 -25.42 -11.52 23.85
N GLU A 859 -26.14 -10.42 23.70
CA GLU A 859 -25.65 -9.22 22.97
C GLU A 859 -24.36 -8.66 23.56
N PHE A 860 -24.19 -8.74 24.87
CA PHE A 860 -22.98 -8.27 25.55
C PHE A 860 -21.75 -9.09 25.13
N TYR A 861 -21.89 -10.40 25.01
CA TYR A 861 -20.78 -11.28 24.62
C TYR A 861 -20.63 -11.41 23.11
N THR A 862 -21.60 -11.03 22.31
CA THR A 862 -21.51 -11.06 20.85
C THR A 862 -20.58 -9.96 20.35
N ARG A 863 -19.48 -10.37 19.70
CA ARG A 863 -18.43 -9.48 19.19
C ARG A 863 -18.24 -9.72 17.69
N PRO A 864 -19.09 -9.14 16.82
CA PRO A 864 -18.93 -9.27 15.38
C PRO A 864 -17.62 -8.68 14.87
N ASP A 865 -17.07 -7.70 15.56
CA ASP A 865 -15.77 -7.07 15.30
C ASP A 865 -14.57 -7.98 15.61
N TYR A 866 -14.76 -9.11 16.31
CA TYR A 866 -13.73 -10.13 16.53
C TYR A 866 -13.60 -11.11 15.38
N TYR A 867 -14.38 -10.94 14.31
CA TYR A 867 -14.33 -11.75 13.11
C TYR A 867 -14.02 -10.92 11.89
N TYR A 868 -13.33 -11.52 10.91
CA TYR A 868 -13.20 -10.98 9.57
C TYR A 868 -14.52 -11.03 8.82
N GLU A 869 -14.58 -10.39 7.66
CA GLU A 869 -15.76 -10.31 6.83
C GLU A 869 -16.39 -11.70 6.56
N PRO A 870 -17.73 -11.85 6.73
CA PRO A 870 -18.45 -13.04 6.30
C PRO A 870 -18.49 -13.13 4.77
N ARG A 871 -19.19 -14.14 4.23
CA ARG A 871 -19.30 -14.30 2.80
C ARG A 871 -19.98 -13.10 2.14
N LYS A 872 -19.31 -12.55 1.11
CA LYS A 872 -19.82 -11.48 0.24
C LYS A 872 -20.07 -12.03 -1.16
N ILE A 873 -21.23 -11.72 -1.74
CA ILE A 873 -21.62 -12.16 -3.09
C ILE A 873 -21.91 -10.93 -3.94
N LEU A 874 -21.14 -10.76 -5.02
CA LEU A 874 -21.25 -9.66 -5.97
C LEU A 874 -21.58 -10.20 -7.37
N MET A 875 -22.58 -9.65 -8.00
CA MET A 875 -22.93 -9.89 -9.40
C MET A 875 -22.61 -8.66 -10.22
N GLY A 876 -21.97 -8.83 -11.35
CA GLY A 876 -21.54 -7.69 -12.15
C GLY A 876 -21.60 -7.95 -13.64
N LEU A 877 -21.43 -6.86 -14.38
CA LEU A 877 -21.41 -6.82 -15.82
C LEU A 877 -20.27 -5.94 -16.29
N SER A 878 -19.46 -6.44 -17.19
CA SER A 878 -18.41 -5.69 -17.87
C SER A 878 -18.74 -5.59 -19.35
N PHE A 879 -18.58 -4.42 -19.91
CA PHE A 879 -18.87 -4.09 -21.29
C PHE A 879 -17.62 -3.48 -21.91
N LYS A 880 -16.98 -4.20 -22.84
CA LYS A 880 -15.81 -3.73 -23.57
C LYS A 880 -16.21 -3.31 -24.97
N PHE A 881 -15.77 -2.13 -25.41
CA PHE A 881 -16.09 -1.56 -26.72
C PHE A 881 -14.87 -0.85 -27.32
N GLY A 882 -14.86 -0.73 -28.65
CA GLY A 882 -13.68 -0.33 -29.39
C GLY A 882 -12.65 -1.44 -29.45
N GLY A 883 -11.43 -1.10 -29.76
CA GLY A 883 -10.33 -2.05 -29.92
C GLY A 883 -9.73 -1.98 -31.34
N PRO A 884 -8.66 -2.72 -31.61
CA PRO A 884 -8.10 -2.80 -32.95
C PRO A 884 -9.15 -3.41 -33.89
N SER A 885 -9.41 -2.73 -35.00
CA SER A 885 -10.32 -3.15 -36.08
C SER A 885 -9.73 -4.33 -36.88
#